data_5b549453e8d784d1920cf6d8c8ec05dc
#
_entry.id   5b549453e8d784d1920cf6d8c8ec05dc
#
_cell.length_a   1.000
_cell.length_b   1.000
_cell.length_c   1.000
_cell.angle_alpha   90.00
_cell.angle_beta   90.00
_cell.angle_gamma   90.00
#
_symmetry.space_group_name_H-M   'P 1'
#
loop_
_entity.id
_entity.type
_entity.pdbx_description
1 polymer ?
#
loop_
_entity_poly.entity_id
_entity_poly.type
_entity_poly.pdbx_seq_one_letter_code
_entity_poly.pdbx_strand_id
1 'polypeptide(L)'
;MGVTIESTPAFVQETYAKMARRIAVVRKRLGRPLTLSEKTIYGHLDDPQTAELDRGTSYLDLRPDRVTMQDATAQMAILQFLTTGKASTAVPTTVHCDHLIAAEIDGVKDLMKATTDNREVYDFLRTAAAKCGMGFWKPGAGIIHQVVLEQYAFPGQMVIGTDSHTPNGGGLGMFASGVGGADAVDVMAGFPWEVLHPKVIGVKLTGKMSGWTAPKDVILKLCGILTVKGGTNAVIEYFGPGCETISATGKATICNMGAELGATTSVFPHDKKMDDYLAATGRAELAKLAGLHQKDLLTADAEVLADPKKYFDQVVEIDLSRLEPHLVGPHTPDLARPISEVAAAVAKEHYPDDISVTLIGSCTNSSYEDMCRTADVAEQATRHGIKARTPLLVTPGSEQIHLTIQRDGQMLTLQKAGATVLANACGPCIGQWNRPEADLTRENTIVTSYNRNFPKRNDGSAKTLAFIGSPEIVMAYGLAGKLSFNPLTDSLTGSDGKTFKLTPPKPAPENPAKGYVADPNGYLAPPKSSDEAAKIQVVVSPTSGRLSLLAPFPAWDGKDYADMPVLLKAKGKCTTDHISPAGKWLAYRGHLDAISNNCFLGAINAFTNSAGGGKDQLDGKSKLFPEVARNYKSKGIKWVVIGDENYGEGSSREHAAMEPRHLGGVAVLARSFARIHETNLKKQGLLPLTFANPADYGKVQEDDRVAILGLAQMAPGKPLTVELKHRDGKADRIQAKHTFSADQIEWFRAGSALNLLRQQK
;
A
#
# COMPACT_ATOMS: atom_id res chain seq x y z
N MET A 1 1.56 27.78 -13.07
CA MET A 1 2.54 26.77 -13.48
C MET A 1 2.20 25.47 -12.77
N GLY A 2 2.22 24.34 -13.47
CA GLY A 2 2.01 23.02 -12.85
C GLY A 2 3.14 22.69 -11.87
N VAL A 3 2.91 21.77 -10.96
CA VAL A 3 3.91 21.27 -10.01
C VAL A 3 4.96 20.48 -10.78
N THR A 4 6.25 20.71 -10.53
CA THR A 4 7.36 19.93 -11.12
C THR A 4 7.31 18.50 -10.60
N ILE A 5 7.32 17.51 -11.49
CA ILE A 5 7.22 16.08 -11.11
C ILE A 5 8.54 15.58 -10.49
N GLU A 6 9.66 16.01 -11.03
CA GLU A 6 11.00 15.59 -10.61
C GLU A 6 11.37 16.16 -9.23
N SER A 7 12.15 15.39 -8.46
CA SER A 7 12.75 15.87 -7.20
C SER A 7 13.97 16.75 -7.53
N THR A 8 13.72 18.01 -7.89
CA THR A 8 14.79 18.97 -8.21
C THR A 8 15.52 19.46 -6.95
N PRO A 9 16.77 19.94 -7.04
CA PRO A 9 17.48 20.52 -5.91
C PRO A 9 16.71 21.66 -5.21
N ALA A 10 16.01 22.49 -5.99
CA ALA A 10 15.18 23.58 -5.45
C ALA A 10 14.00 23.05 -4.62
N PHE A 11 13.32 21.99 -5.11
CA PHE A 11 12.24 21.33 -4.39
C PHE A 11 12.72 20.71 -3.06
N VAL A 12 13.85 20.01 -3.09
CA VAL A 12 14.46 19.39 -1.89
C VAL A 12 14.86 20.45 -0.86
N GLN A 13 15.50 21.54 -1.31
CA GLN A 13 15.90 22.65 -0.44
C GLN A 13 14.67 23.32 0.21
N GLU A 14 13.59 23.51 -0.53
CA GLU A 14 12.35 24.06 0.01
C GLU A 14 11.72 23.11 1.05
N THR A 15 11.72 21.80 0.78
CA THR A 15 11.24 20.78 1.72
C THR A 15 12.02 20.83 3.03
N TYR A 16 13.35 20.84 2.98
CA TYR A 16 14.18 20.94 4.19
C TYR A 16 13.97 22.26 4.95
N ALA A 17 13.80 23.36 4.24
CA ALA A 17 13.52 24.64 4.87
C ALA A 17 12.15 24.64 5.58
N LYS A 18 11.12 24.01 4.99
CA LYS A 18 9.81 23.82 5.63
C LYS A 18 9.92 22.94 6.87
N MET A 19 10.61 21.80 6.76
CA MET A 19 10.84 20.89 7.88
C MET A 19 11.55 21.59 9.04
N ALA A 20 12.64 22.29 8.77
CA ALA A 20 13.41 23.01 9.81
C ALA A 20 12.54 24.01 10.59
N ARG A 21 11.73 24.81 9.88
CA ARG A 21 10.81 25.79 10.52
C ARG A 21 9.77 25.10 11.42
N ARG A 22 9.13 24.04 10.94
CA ARG A 22 8.09 23.31 11.69
C ARG A 22 8.67 22.57 12.89
N ILE A 23 9.82 21.92 12.72
CA ILE A 23 10.52 21.21 13.79
C ILE A 23 10.94 22.20 14.89
N ALA A 24 11.39 23.40 14.56
CA ALA A 24 11.75 24.43 15.55
C ALA A 24 10.56 24.81 16.44
N VAL A 25 9.36 24.94 15.86
CA VAL A 25 8.12 25.18 16.60
C VAL A 25 7.80 24.01 17.55
N VAL A 26 7.82 22.78 17.03
CA VAL A 26 7.50 21.58 17.81
C VAL A 26 8.53 21.34 18.94
N ARG A 27 9.83 21.55 18.67
CA ARG A 27 10.88 21.46 19.70
C ARG A 27 10.64 22.41 20.87
N LYS A 28 10.23 23.65 20.58
CA LYS A 28 9.88 24.63 21.63
C LYS A 28 8.69 24.17 22.47
N ARG A 29 7.70 23.51 21.85
CA ARG A 29 6.52 22.99 22.54
C ARG A 29 6.83 21.76 23.40
N LEU A 30 7.61 20.80 22.87
CA LEU A 30 7.89 19.53 23.55
C LEU A 30 9.03 19.61 24.54
N GLY A 31 10.03 20.51 24.34
CA GLY A 31 11.18 20.68 25.23
C GLY A 31 12.06 19.42 25.38
N ARG A 32 12.10 18.54 24.38
CA ARG A 32 12.85 17.28 24.43
C ARG A 32 13.48 16.92 23.07
N PRO A 33 14.50 16.01 23.09
CA PRO A 33 15.03 15.41 21.88
C PRO A 33 14.00 14.65 21.05
N LEU A 34 14.23 14.53 19.74
CA LEU A 34 13.32 13.91 18.76
C LEU A 34 13.99 12.71 18.09
N THR A 35 13.21 11.65 17.86
CA THR A 35 13.59 10.55 16.97
C THR A 35 13.61 11.01 15.51
N LEU A 36 14.21 10.26 14.61
CA LEU A 36 14.18 10.56 13.18
C LEU A 36 12.74 10.60 12.64
N SER A 37 11.93 9.61 13.03
CA SER A 37 10.53 9.54 12.63
C SER A 37 9.74 10.76 13.08
N GLU A 38 9.95 11.23 14.30
CA GLU A 38 9.32 12.46 14.80
C GLU A 38 9.77 13.69 14.02
N LYS A 39 11.06 13.82 13.69
CA LYS A 39 11.55 14.92 12.87
C LYS A 39 10.84 14.97 11.52
N THR A 40 10.70 13.81 10.87
CA THR A 40 10.02 13.77 9.57
C THR A 40 8.53 14.05 9.70
N ILE A 41 7.84 13.43 10.65
CA ILE A 41 6.40 13.67 10.90
C ILE A 41 6.16 15.15 11.24
N TYR A 42 6.89 15.70 12.21
CA TYR A 42 6.68 17.07 12.66
C TYR A 42 7.13 18.12 11.63
N GLY A 43 8.10 17.75 10.78
CA GLY A 43 8.50 18.56 9.63
C GLY A 43 7.41 18.68 8.55
N HIS A 44 6.41 17.81 8.56
CA HIS A 44 5.32 17.79 7.59
C HIS A 44 3.94 18.12 8.19
N LEU A 45 3.87 18.55 9.47
CA LEU A 45 2.60 18.98 10.06
C LEU A 45 1.98 20.14 9.27
N ASP A 46 0.70 20.10 9.08
CA ASP A 46 -0.05 21.23 8.51
C ASP A 46 0.00 22.42 9.45
N ASP A 47 -0.36 22.23 10.71
CA ASP A 47 -0.25 23.22 11.78
C ASP A 47 0.63 22.72 12.93
N PRO A 48 1.93 23.13 12.98
CA PRO A 48 2.82 22.76 14.05
C PRO A 48 2.55 23.50 15.38
N GLN A 49 1.70 24.57 15.38
CA GLN A 49 1.42 25.37 16.56
C GLN A 49 0.39 24.72 17.47
N THR A 50 -0.67 24.15 16.90
CA THR A 50 -1.84 23.67 17.65
C THR A 50 -2.01 22.15 17.62
N ALA A 51 -1.38 21.42 16.68
CA ALA A 51 -1.51 19.97 16.58
C ALA A 51 -1.25 19.27 17.92
N GLU A 52 -2.12 18.35 18.30
CA GLU A 52 -1.89 17.44 19.44
C GLU A 52 -0.85 16.38 19.04
N LEU A 53 0.15 16.14 19.93
CA LEU A 53 1.34 15.36 19.58
C LEU A 53 1.51 14.09 20.43
N ASP A 54 0.41 13.52 20.92
CA ASP A 54 0.42 12.31 21.74
C ASP A 54 0.42 11.05 20.86
N ARG A 55 1.53 10.31 20.89
CA ARG A 55 1.68 9.07 20.11
C ARG A 55 0.60 8.04 20.46
N GLY A 56 0.02 7.43 19.45
CA GLY A 56 -0.98 6.38 19.56
C GLY A 56 -2.41 6.87 19.88
N THR A 57 -2.61 8.18 20.10
CA THR A 57 -3.92 8.75 20.47
C THR A 57 -4.34 9.94 19.63
N SER A 58 -3.44 10.88 19.34
CA SER A 58 -3.74 12.06 18.53
C SER A 58 -3.80 11.76 17.04
N TYR A 59 -4.61 12.49 16.31
CA TYR A 59 -4.60 12.48 14.84
C TYR A 59 -3.84 13.69 14.33
N LEU A 60 -2.98 13.46 13.34
CA LEU A 60 -2.14 14.47 12.73
C LEU A 60 -2.60 14.76 11.31
N ASP A 61 -2.67 16.03 10.96
CA ASP A 61 -2.82 16.50 9.59
C ASP A 61 -1.43 16.76 9.01
N LEU A 62 -1.03 15.94 8.04
CA LEU A 62 0.29 15.99 7.41
C LEU A 62 0.21 16.49 5.97
N ARG A 63 1.29 17.11 5.50
CA ARG A 63 1.46 17.59 4.12
C ARG A 63 2.51 16.78 3.38
N PRO A 64 2.14 15.61 2.79
CA PRO A 64 3.07 14.84 1.98
C PRO A 64 3.62 15.64 0.80
N ASP A 65 4.87 15.36 0.44
CA ASP A 65 5.56 16.02 -0.68
C ASP A 65 5.18 15.43 -2.03
N ARG A 66 4.67 14.19 -2.06
CA ARG A 66 4.40 13.44 -3.28
C ARG A 66 3.31 12.39 -3.08
N VAL A 67 2.57 12.13 -4.17
CA VAL A 67 1.66 10.98 -4.29
C VAL A 67 2.16 10.06 -5.42
N THR A 68 2.14 8.74 -5.15
CA THR A 68 2.45 7.71 -6.15
C THR A 68 1.30 6.71 -6.24
N MET A 69 0.90 6.34 -7.44
CA MET A 69 -0.26 5.45 -7.65
C MET A 69 0.09 4.31 -8.59
N GLN A 70 -0.31 3.10 -8.25
CA GLN A 70 -0.25 1.96 -9.17
C GLN A 70 -1.56 1.87 -9.99
N ASP A 71 -1.51 1.24 -11.16
CA ASP A 71 -2.57 1.28 -12.17
C ASP A 71 -3.93 0.69 -11.74
N ALA A 72 -3.97 -0.27 -10.84
CA ALA A 72 -5.24 -0.83 -10.39
C ALA A 72 -6.02 0.12 -9.46
N THR A 73 -5.32 0.87 -8.59
CA THR A 73 -5.94 1.80 -7.62
C THR A 73 -6.05 3.23 -8.15
N ALA A 74 -5.17 3.64 -9.07
CA ALA A 74 -5.20 4.97 -9.69
C ALA A 74 -6.51 5.26 -10.43
N GLN A 75 -7.19 4.24 -10.95
CA GLN A 75 -8.41 4.40 -11.73
C GLN A 75 -9.46 5.24 -10.98
N MET A 76 -9.89 4.76 -9.82
CA MET A 76 -10.92 5.46 -9.03
C MET A 76 -10.38 6.76 -8.40
N ALA A 77 -9.12 6.78 -7.97
CA ALA A 77 -8.50 7.99 -7.43
C ALA A 77 -8.50 9.13 -8.46
N ILE A 78 -8.11 8.86 -9.70
CA ILE A 78 -8.10 9.87 -10.77
C ILE A 78 -9.52 10.25 -11.17
N LEU A 79 -10.46 9.30 -11.26
CA LEU A 79 -11.86 9.60 -11.54
C LEU A 79 -12.44 10.56 -10.50
N GLN A 80 -12.14 10.36 -9.21
CA GLN A 80 -12.54 11.28 -8.15
C GLN A 80 -11.85 12.65 -8.30
N PHE A 81 -10.52 12.67 -8.54
CA PHE A 81 -9.77 13.91 -8.73
C PHE A 81 -10.36 14.75 -9.87
N LEU A 82 -10.73 14.13 -11.00
CA LEU A 82 -11.37 14.82 -12.14
C LEU A 82 -12.66 15.55 -11.74
N THR A 83 -13.40 15.06 -10.74
CA THR A 83 -14.64 15.75 -10.29
C THR A 83 -14.37 17.10 -9.61
N THR A 84 -13.13 17.30 -9.09
CA THR A 84 -12.75 18.62 -8.51
C THR A 84 -12.66 19.71 -9.57
N GLY A 85 -12.51 19.34 -10.84
CA GLY A 85 -12.24 20.23 -11.96
C GLY A 85 -10.91 21.00 -11.82
N LYS A 86 -9.99 20.63 -10.90
CA LYS A 86 -8.66 21.24 -10.81
C LYS A 86 -7.84 20.89 -12.06
N ALA A 87 -7.05 21.86 -12.53
CA ALA A 87 -6.21 21.68 -13.72
C ALA A 87 -4.98 20.80 -13.45
N SER A 88 -4.47 20.76 -12.21
CA SER A 88 -3.32 19.98 -11.80
C SER A 88 -3.41 19.57 -10.35
N THR A 89 -2.66 18.54 -9.98
CA THR A 89 -2.49 18.10 -8.59
C THR A 89 -1.75 19.14 -7.75
N ALA A 90 -2.02 19.16 -6.45
CA ALA A 90 -1.37 20.10 -5.51
C ALA A 90 0.07 19.73 -5.17
N VAL A 91 0.44 18.46 -5.36
CA VAL A 91 1.79 17.91 -5.13
C VAL A 91 2.23 17.08 -6.34
N PRO A 92 3.55 16.89 -6.57
CA PRO A 92 4.05 15.96 -7.55
C PRO A 92 3.36 14.60 -7.45
N THR A 93 2.78 14.14 -8.54
CA THR A 93 2.01 12.89 -8.59
C THR A 93 2.43 12.06 -9.79
N THR A 94 2.57 10.74 -9.58
CA THR A 94 2.92 9.80 -10.66
C THR A 94 2.02 8.58 -10.66
N VAL A 95 1.76 8.06 -11.87
CA VAL A 95 1.02 6.82 -12.12
C VAL A 95 1.97 5.79 -12.70
N HIS A 96 1.94 4.55 -12.21
CA HIS A 96 2.83 3.46 -12.59
C HIS A 96 2.02 2.23 -13.01
N CYS A 97 2.32 1.67 -14.19
CA CYS A 97 1.57 0.53 -14.74
C CYS A 97 2.31 -0.78 -14.50
N ASP A 98 2.20 -1.34 -13.29
CA ASP A 98 2.93 -2.51 -12.85
C ASP A 98 2.06 -3.62 -12.21
N HIS A 99 0.76 -3.40 -12.00
CA HIS A 99 -0.12 -4.34 -11.33
C HIS A 99 -1.04 -5.13 -12.27
N LEU A 100 -1.28 -4.67 -13.49
CA LEU A 100 -2.19 -5.31 -14.44
C LEU A 100 -1.47 -6.21 -15.45
N ILE A 101 -0.22 -6.60 -15.20
CA ILE A 101 0.57 -7.51 -16.03
C ILE A 101 0.60 -8.88 -15.36
N ALA A 102 -0.05 -9.86 -15.96
CA ALA A 102 -0.05 -11.23 -15.48
C ALA A 102 1.12 -12.02 -16.07
N ALA A 103 1.82 -12.79 -15.23
CA ALA A 103 2.87 -13.70 -15.66
C ALA A 103 2.25 -15.02 -16.16
N GLU A 104 2.61 -15.49 -17.32
CA GLU A 104 2.12 -16.74 -17.90
C GLU A 104 3.21 -17.45 -18.75
N ILE A 105 3.92 -16.72 -19.59
CA ILE A 105 4.88 -17.31 -20.55
C ILE A 105 6.28 -16.74 -20.34
N ASP A 106 6.48 -15.46 -20.66
CA ASP A 106 7.72 -14.69 -20.51
C ASP A 106 7.41 -13.20 -20.50
N GLY A 107 8.40 -12.39 -20.07
CA GLY A 107 8.20 -10.95 -19.91
C GLY A 107 7.74 -10.22 -21.16
N VAL A 108 8.21 -10.62 -22.35
CA VAL A 108 7.86 -9.95 -23.61
C VAL A 108 6.42 -10.26 -24.01
N LYS A 109 6.05 -11.54 -24.00
CA LYS A 109 4.70 -11.97 -24.41
C LYS A 109 3.64 -11.51 -23.41
N ASP A 110 3.95 -11.61 -22.13
CA ASP A 110 3.04 -11.22 -21.05
C ASP A 110 2.79 -9.70 -21.08
N LEU A 111 3.82 -8.88 -21.34
CA LEU A 111 3.68 -7.44 -21.51
C LEU A 111 2.85 -7.07 -22.74
N MET A 112 3.05 -7.75 -23.87
CA MET A 112 2.24 -7.55 -25.08
C MET A 112 0.78 -7.89 -24.84
N LYS A 113 0.50 -9.02 -24.19
CA LYS A 113 -0.84 -9.45 -23.82
C LYS A 113 -1.50 -8.43 -22.87
N ALA A 114 -0.81 -8.03 -21.80
CA ALA A 114 -1.33 -7.04 -20.83
C ALA A 114 -1.63 -5.69 -21.50
N THR A 115 -0.76 -5.22 -22.41
CA THR A 115 -0.96 -3.97 -23.14
C THR A 115 -2.21 -4.02 -24.03
N THR A 116 -2.54 -5.18 -24.58
CA THR A 116 -3.74 -5.39 -25.36
C THR A 116 -4.98 -5.50 -24.48
N ASP A 117 -4.95 -6.37 -23.48
CA ASP A 117 -6.09 -6.69 -22.63
C ASP A 117 -6.51 -5.51 -21.69
N ASN A 118 -5.55 -4.68 -21.28
CA ASN A 118 -5.77 -3.52 -20.44
C ASN A 118 -5.66 -2.18 -21.16
N ARG A 119 -5.69 -2.17 -22.49
CA ARG A 119 -5.53 -0.97 -23.32
C ARG A 119 -6.45 0.17 -22.87
N GLU A 120 -7.71 -0.13 -22.58
CA GLU A 120 -8.70 0.83 -22.12
C GLU A 120 -8.26 1.54 -20.84
N VAL A 121 -7.75 0.78 -19.86
CA VAL A 121 -7.27 1.32 -18.58
C VAL A 121 -6.01 2.15 -18.77
N TYR A 122 -5.05 1.65 -19.55
CA TYR A 122 -3.79 2.37 -19.81
C TYR A 122 -4.03 3.67 -20.58
N ASP A 123 -4.93 3.69 -21.57
CA ASP A 123 -5.29 4.90 -22.32
C ASP A 123 -5.99 5.92 -21.41
N PHE A 124 -6.90 5.47 -20.54
CA PHE A 124 -7.51 6.31 -19.52
C PHE A 124 -6.45 6.94 -18.62
N LEU A 125 -5.61 6.13 -17.99
CA LEU A 125 -4.60 6.57 -17.03
C LEU A 125 -3.61 7.54 -17.69
N ARG A 126 -3.12 7.22 -18.89
CA ARG A 126 -2.20 8.07 -19.65
C ARG A 126 -2.80 9.43 -19.99
N THR A 127 -4.02 9.46 -20.49
CA THR A 127 -4.67 10.72 -20.91
C THR A 127 -5.11 11.56 -19.69
N ALA A 128 -5.59 10.93 -18.64
CA ALA A 128 -5.96 11.62 -17.40
C ALA A 128 -4.72 12.15 -16.66
N ALA A 129 -3.63 11.36 -16.58
CA ALA A 129 -2.37 11.83 -16.02
C ALA A 129 -1.85 13.07 -16.76
N ALA A 130 -1.77 13.01 -18.09
CA ALA A 130 -1.35 14.15 -18.90
C ALA A 130 -2.24 15.38 -18.68
N LYS A 131 -3.58 15.21 -18.64
CA LYS A 131 -4.53 16.30 -18.40
C LYS A 131 -4.36 16.96 -17.04
N CYS A 132 -4.06 16.17 -16.00
CA CYS A 132 -3.97 16.62 -14.60
C CYS A 132 -2.53 16.95 -14.15
N GLY A 133 -1.58 17.03 -15.09
CA GLY A 133 -0.19 17.38 -14.77
C GLY A 133 0.56 16.30 -13.97
N MET A 134 0.21 15.02 -14.13
CA MET A 134 0.86 13.88 -13.47
C MET A 134 1.86 13.22 -14.42
N GLY A 135 2.96 12.68 -13.85
CA GLY A 135 3.87 11.81 -14.59
C GLY A 135 3.25 10.42 -14.81
N PHE A 136 3.56 9.79 -15.93
CA PHE A 136 3.03 8.47 -16.30
C PHE A 136 4.14 7.50 -16.68
N TRP A 137 4.25 6.40 -15.95
CA TRP A 137 5.15 5.29 -16.22
C TRP A 137 4.39 4.16 -16.89
N LYS A 138 4.83 3.82 -18.13
CA LYS A 138 4.17 2.85 -18.99
C LYS A 138 4.27 1.43 -18.44
N PRO A 139 3.40 0.50 -18.91
CA PRO A 139 3.59 -0.93 -18.67
C PRO A 139 4.99 -1.39 -19.10
N GLY A 140 5.65 -2.14 -18.21
CA GLY A 140 7.02 -2.64 -18.42
C GLY A 140 8.16 -1.70 -18.01
N ALA A 141 7.88 -0.43 -17.69
CA ALA A 141 8.90 0.51 -17.20
C ALA A 141 9.49 0.10 -15.85
N GLY A 142 8.72 -0.57 -15.01
CA GLY A 142 9.17 -1.09 -13.72
C GLY A 142 8.11 -1.08 -12.64
N ILE A 143 8.45 -1.75 -11.55
CA ILE A 143 7.63 -1.81 -10.35
C ILE A 143 7.68 -0.45 -9.65
N ILE A 144 6.53 0.09 -9.30
CA ILE A 144 6.36 1.43 -8.72
C ILE A 144 7.43 1.79 -7.66
N HIS A 145 7.71 0.90 -6.71
CA HIS A 145 8.62 1.20 -5.60
C HIS A 145 10.08 1.28 -6.03
N GLN A 146 10.48 0.49 -7.04
CA GLN A 146 11.81 0.58 -7.64
C GLN A 146 11.97 1.87 -8.42
N VAL A 147 11.00 2.21 -9.27
CA VAL A 147 11.00 3.46 -10.04
C VAL A 147 11.01 4.67 -9.13
N VAL A 148 10.22 4.67 -8.03
CA VAL A 148 10.22 5.76 -7.04
C VAL A 148 11.59 5.90 -6.37
N LEU A 149 12.21 4.78 -5.98
CA LEU A 149 13.53 4.78 -5.36
C LEU A 149 14.60 5.32 -6.30
N GLU A 150 14.56 4.93 -7.58
CA GLU A 150 15.52 5.30 -8.63
C GLU A 150 15.40 6.76 -9.09
N GLN A 151 14.18 7.33 -9.10
CA GLN A 151 13.90 8.60 -9.77
C GLN A 151 13.52 9.75 -8.85
N TYR A 152 12.83 9.48 -7.74
CA TYR A 152 12.14 10.52 -6.98
C TYR A 152 12.52 10.62 -5.51
N ALA A 153 12.99 9.53 -4.92
CA ALA A 153 13.26 9.43 -3.50
C ALA A 153 14.45 10.30 -3.06
N PHE A 154 14.33 10.95 -1.90
CA PHE A 154 15.42 11.63 -1.20
C PHE A 154 15.20 11.58 0.31
N PRO A 155 16.26 11.63 1.14
CA PRO A 155 16.14 11.58 2.59
C PRO A 155 15.24 12.67 3.18
N GLY A 156 14.38 12.31 4.11
CA GLY A 156 13.44 13.23 4.77
C GLY A 156 12.17 13.56 3.99
N GLN A 157 12.03 13.10 2.74
CA GLN A 157 10.81 13.26 1.96
C GLN A 157 9.64 12.50 2.60
N MET A 158 8.43 13.05 2.55
CA MET A 158 7.21 12.35 2.90
C MET A 158 6.41 11.98 1.65
N VAL A 159 6.17 10.69 1.45
CA VAL A 159 5.44 10.15 0.29
C VAL A 159 4.30 9.27 0.75
N ILE A 160 3.13 9.45 0.15
CA ILE A 160 2.05 8.49 0.25
C ILE A 160 1.84 7.79 -1.09
N GLY A 161 1.56 6.50 -1.03
CA GLY A 161 1.34 5.70 -2.23
C GLY A 161 0.15 4.77 -2.12
N THR A 162 -0.55 4.55 -3.23
CA THR A 162 -1.71 3.64 -3.25
C THR A 162 -1.32 2.17 -3.30
N ASP A 163 -0.14 1.84 -2.81
CA ASP A 163 0.36 0.48 -2.63
C ASP A 163 0.94 0.28 -1.22
N SER A 164 0.72 -0.89 -0.65
CA SER A 164 1.14 -1.22 0.72
C SER A 164 2.65 -1.30 0.92
N HIS A 165 3.46 -1.47 -0.17
CA HIS A 165 4.91 -1.53 -0.10
C HIS A 165 5.61 -0.20 -0.42
N THR A 166 4.86 0.91 -0.43
CA THR A 166 5.41 2.28 -0.46
C THR A 166 6.53 2.50 0.58
N PRO A 167 6.50 1.88 1.79
CA PRO A 167 7.59 1.95 2.76
C PRO A 167 8.98 1.57 2.25
N ASN A 168 9.11 0.93 1.08
CA ASN A 168 10.37 0.72 0.36
C ASN A 168 11.25 1.98 0.30
N GLY A 169 10.62 3.16 0.16
CA GLY A 169 11.32 4.45 0.15
C GLY A 169 12.10 4.78 1.42
N GLY A 170 11.79 4.14 2.55
CA GLY A 170 12.54 4.27 3.81
C GLY A 170 14.00 3.84 3.70
N GLY A 171 14.36 3.05 2.68
CA GLY A 171 15.74 2.71 2.33
C GLY A 171 16.60 3.90 1.91
N LEU A 172 15.96 4.99 1.46
CA LEU A 172 16.58 6.30 1.23
C LEU A 172 16.14 7.34 2.28
N GLY A 173 15.77 6.92 3.49
CA GLY A 173 15.43 7.82 4.59
C GLY A 173 14.14 8.60 4.40
N MET A 174 13.20 8.11 3.56
CA MET A 174 11.89 8.70 3.38
C MET A 174 10.91 8.23 4.46
N PHE A 175 9.95 9.07 4.81
CA PHE A 175 8.72 8.64 5.43
C PHE A 175 7.71 8.29 4.32
N ALA A 176 7.64 7.02 3.95
CA ALA A 176 6.85 6.55 2.82
C ALA A 176 5.77 5.59 3.31
N SER A 177 4.50 5.93 3.12
CA SER A 177 3.37 5.15 3.66
C SER A 177 2.40 4.71 2.58
N GLY A 178 1.94 3.45 2.69
CA GLY A 178 0.86 2.93 1.88
C GLY A 178 -0.49 3.43 2.38
N VAL A 179 -1.31 3.97 1.46
CA VAL A 179 -2.61 4.58 1.77
C VAL A 179 -3.71 4.07 0.84
N GLY A 180 -4.96 4.36 1.18
CA GLY A 180 -6.10 4.17 0.27
C GLY A 180 -6.19 5.23 -0.82
N GLY A 181 -6.99 4.93 -1.87
CA GLY A 181 -7.22 5.89 -2.96
C GLY A 181 -7.81 7.22 -2.49
N ALA A 182 -8.65 7.21 -1.45
CA ALA A 182 -9.24 8.42 -0.87
C ALA A 182 -8.19 9.39 -0.32
N ASP A 183 -7.20 8.87 0.44
CA ASP A 183 -6.13 9.69 1.00
C ASP A 183 -5.25 10.29 -0.11
N ALA A 184 -4.98 9.51 -1.16
CA ALA A 184 -4.26 9.99 -2.33
C ALA A 184 -4.99 11.15 -3.01
N VAL A 185 -6.33 11.02 -3.22
CA VAL A 185 -7.17 12.07 -3.81
C VAL A 185 -7.15 13.34 -2.97
N ASP A 186 -7.22 13.22 -1.66
CA ASP A 186 -7.20 14.39 -0.77
C ASP A 186 -5.91 15.18 -0.92
N VAL A 187 -4.77 14.51 -0.86
CA VAL A 187 -3.48 15.17 -1.01
C VAL A 187 -3.30 15.74 -2.41
N MET A 188 -3.71 15.01 -3.46
CA MET A 188 -3.73 15.54 -4.84
C MET A 188 -4.61 16.79 -4.96
N ALA A 189 -5.73 16.82 -4.23
CA ALA A 189 -6.65 17.95 -4.23
C ALA A 189 -6.21 19.11 -3.32
N GLY A 190 -5.17 18.93 -2.48
CA GLY A 190 -4.61 19.96 -1.60
C GLY A 190 -5.11 19.88 -0.16
N PHE A 191 -5.82 18.82 0.23
CA PHE A 191 -6.10 18.54 1.64
C PHE A 191 -4.89 17.93 2.34
N PRO A 192 -4.78 18.02 3.67
CA PRO A 192 -3.81 17.26 4.42
C PRO A 192 -4.17 15.77 4.43
N TRP A 193 -3.17 14.93 4.71
CA TRP A 193 -3.35 13.54 5.03
C TRP A 193 -3.55 13.38 6.54
N GLU A 194 -4.74 12.93 6.95
CA GLU A 194 -5.04 12.64 8.36
C GLU A 194 -4.53 11.24 8.74
N VAL A 195 -3.68 11.14 9.74
CA VAL A 195 -3.13 9.87 10.23
C VAL A 195 -3.08 9.83 11.76
N LEU A 196 -3.34 8.67 12.37
CA LEU A 196 -3.10 8.47 13.79
C LEU A 196 -1.59 8.63 14.05
N HIS A 197 -1.22 9.50 15.02
CA HIS A 197 0.18 9.72 15.38
C HIS A 197 0.82 8.37 15.77
N PRO A 198 1.73 7.82 14.93
CA PRO A 198 2.21 6.47 15.18
C PRO A 198 3.14 6.41 16.39
N LYS A 199 3.16 5.28 17.07
CA LYS A 199 4.23 4.91 17.99
C LYS A 199 5.54 4.73 17.21
N VAL A 200 6.66 4.69 17.90
CA VAL A 200 7.97 4.49 17.27
C VAL A 200 8.68 3.29 17.92
N ILE A 201 8.90 2.25 17.11
CA ILE A 201 9.68 1.07 17.50
C ILE A 201 11.09 1.25 16.99
N GLY A 202 12.06 1.33 17.89
CA GLY A 202 13.47 1.41 17.55
C GLY A 202 14.06 0.03 17.30
N VAL A 203 14.72 -0.20 16.16
CA VAL A 203 15.47 -1.42 15.86
C VAL A 203 16.95 -1.11 15.77
N LYS A 204 17.70 -1.53 16.81
CA LYS A 204 19.15 -1.32 16.89
C LYS A 204 19.86 -2.42 16.14
N LEU A 205 20.63 -2.04 15.12
CA LEU A 205 21.47 -2.92 14.35
C LEU A 205 22.93 -2.76 14.76
N THR A 206 23.59 -3.88 15.07
CA THR A 206 25.03 -3.94 15.42
C THR A 206 25.75 -4.97 14.55
N GLY A 207 27.06 -4.88 14.51
CA GLY A 207 27.87 -5.83 13.71
C GLY A 207 27.69 -5.62 12.20
N LYS A 208 28.06 -6.66 11.43
CA LYS A 208 28.01 -6.66 9.96
C LYS A 208 27.64 -8.04 9.45
N MET A 209 26.79 -8.10 8.43
CA MET A 209 26.43 -9.35 7.74
C MET A 209 27.61 -9.96 7.01
N SER A 210 27.63 -11.29 6.89
CA SER A 210 28.65 -12.03 6.15
C SER A 210 28.11 -13.34 5.59
N GLY A 211 28.82 -13.90 4.63
CA GLY A 211 28.50 -15.21 4.07
C GLY A 211 27.18 -15.21 3.29
N TRP A 212 26.28 -16.11 3.64
CA TRP A 212 24.95 -16.26 3.03
C TRP A 212 23.93 -15.23 3.51
N THR A 213 24.22 -14.54 4.61
CA THR A 213 23.26 -13.56 5.17
C THR A 213 23.11 -12.33 4.28
N ALA A 214 21.89 -11.89 4.10
CA ALA A 214 21.49 -10.77 3.26
C ALA A 214 20.61 -9.78 4.03
N PRO A 215 20.42 -8.55 3.53
CA PRO A 215 19.50 -7.57 4.13
C PRO A 215 18.10 -8.12 4.36
N LYS A 216 17.62 -9.00 3.48
CA LYS A 216 16.33 -9.70 3.63
C LYS A 216 16.22 -10.42 4.97
N ASP A 217 17.28 -11.04 5.45
CA ASP A 217 17.25 -11.84 6.68
C ASP A 217 17.01 -10.98 7.93
N VAL A 218 17.37 -9.71 7.90
CA VAL A 218 17.07 -8.75 8.98
C VAL A 218 15.55 -8.62 9.17
N ILE A 219 14.82 -8.38 8.10
CA ILE A 219 13.37 -8.22 8.19
C ILE A 219 12.66 -9.56 8.41
N LEU A 220 13.16 -10.68 7.85
CA LEU A 220 12.59 -12.00 8.13
C LEU A 220 12.73 -12.35 9.62
N LYS A 221 13.89 -12.05 10.22
CA LYS A 221 14.10 -12.19 11.67
C LYS A 221 13.15 -11.29 12.47
N LEU A 222 13.00 -10.05 12.04
CA LEU A 222 12.13 -9.08 12.72
C LEU A 222 10.65 -9.50 12.63
N CYS A 223 10.20 -10.08 11.51
CA CYS A 223 8.86 -10.67 11.38
C CYS A 223 8.62 -11.77 12.43
N GLY A 224 9.61 -12.61 12.69
CA GLY A 224 9.52 -13.61 13.76
C GLY A 224 9.48 -13.03 15.18
N ILE A 225 10.07 -11.85 15.40
CA ILE A 225 10.10 -11.17 16.71
C ILE A 225 8.81 -10.38 16.96
N LEU A 226 8.40 -9.53 16.02
CA LEU A 226 7.26 -8.61 16.18
C LEU A 226 5.93 -9.21 15.74
N THR A 227 5.96 -10.26 14.92
CA THR A 227 4.80 -10.85 14.23
C THR A 227 4.13 -9.88 13.25
N VAL A 228 3.10 -10.33 12.55
CA VAL A 228 2.34 -9.53 11.56
C VAL A 228 1.48 -8.41 12.17
N LYS A 229 1.44 -8.27 13.48
CA LYS A 229 0.64 -7.27 14.21
C LYS A 229 1.47 -6.36 15.11
N GLY A 230 2.72 -6.70 15.38
CA GLY A 230 3.54 -5.99 16.37
C GLY A 230 3.90 -4.56 15.98
N GLY A 231 3.93 -4.25 14.68
CA GLY A 231 4.16 -2.91 14.14
C GLY A 231 2.90 -2.08 13.90
N THR A 232 1.71 -2.59 14.24
CA THR A 232 0.45 -1.89 13.95
C THR A 232 0.42 -0.49 14.58
N ASN A 233 0.11 0.52 13.78
CA ASN A 233 0.14 1.94 14.17
C ASN A 233 1.50 2.41 14.73
N ALA A 234 2.60 1.84 14.24
CA ALA A 234 3.94 2.24 14.60
C ALA A 234 4.80 2.53 13.36
N VAL A 235 5.84 3.33 13.55
CA VAL A 235 6.97 3.46 12.64
C VAL A 235 8.09 2.56 13.15
N ILE A 236 8.72 1.82 12.24
CA ILE A 236 9.95 1.07 12.55
C ILE A 236 11.14 1.97 12.19
N GLU A 237 11.83 2.47 13.20
CA GLU A 237 13.03 3.30 13.02
C GLU A 237 14.29 2.50 13.31
N TYR A 238 15.13 2.32 12.29
CA TYR A 238 16.40 1.62 12.42
C TYR A 238 17.49 2.57 12.90
N PHE A 239 18.39 2.08 13.75
CA PHE A 239 19.52 2.87 14.25
C PHE A 239 20.68 1.95 14.65
N GLY A 240 21.82 2.56 14.99
CA GLY A 240 23.02 1.85 15.40
C GLY A 240 24.01 1.64 14.25
N PRO A 241 25.25 1.22 14.57
CA PRO A 241 26.38 1.17 13.61
C PRO A 241 26.17 0.14 12.50
N GLY A 242 25.35 -0.90 12.73
CA GLY A 242 25.01 -1.88 11.70
C GLY A 242 24.29 -1.27 10.48
N CYS A 243 23.56 -0.15 10.66
CA CYS A 243 22.87 0.52 9.56
C CYS A 243 23.82 0.97 8.45
N GLU A 244 24.99 1.47 8.81
CA GLU A 244 26.00 1.97 7.85
C GLU A 244 26.67 0.84 7.03
N THR A 245 26.48 -0.42 7.43
CA THR A 245 27.02 -1.58 6.73
C THR A 245 26.09 -2.15 5.66
N ILE A 246 24.88 -1.64 5.56
CA ILE A 246 23.81 -2.08 4.63
C ILE A 246 23.70 -1.08 3.49
N SER A 247 23.63 -1.57 2.24
CA SER A 247 23.41 -0.75 1.06
C SER A 247 22.05 -0.03 1.09
N ALA A 248 21.88 1.04 0.31
CA ALA A 248 20.60 1.74 0.21
C ALA A 248 19.48 0.81 -0.29
N THR A 249 19.77 -0.05 -1.28
CA THR A 249 18.81 -1.04 -1.79
C THR A 249 18.51 -2.15 -0.78
N GLY A 250 19.50 -2.56 0.01
CA GLY A 250 19.31 -3.50 1.13
C GLY A 250 18.42 -2.92 2.23
N LYS A 251 18.59 -1.63 2.58
CA LYS A 251 17.69 -0.91 3.49
C LYS A 251 16.28 -0.82 2.91
N ALA A 252 16.16 -0.59 1.59
CA ALA A 252 14.87 -0.57 0.91
C ALA A 252 14.15 -1.93 1.00
N THR A 253 14.88 -3.05 0.84
CA THR A 253 14.35 -4.41 1.08
C THR A 253 13.80 -4.57 2.49
N ILE A 254 14.53 -4.12 3.50
CA ILE A 254 14.11 -4.19 4.91
C ILE A 254 12.84 -3.35 5.14
N CYS A 255 12.82 -2.11 4.68
CA CYS A 255 11.66 -1.21 4.82
C CYS A 255 10.44 -1.72 4.04
N ASN A 256 10.64 -2.30 2.86
CA ASN A 256 9.57 -2.86 2.03
C ASN A 256 8.74 -3.89 2.81
N MET A 257 9.38 -4.87 3.43
CA MET A 257 8.69 -5.87 4.23
C MET A 257 8.26 -5.39 5.63
N GLY A 258 8.61 -4.18 6.03
CA GLY A 258 8.03 -3.53 7.21
C GLY A 258 6.51 -3.44 7.15
N ALA A 259 5.93 -3.38 5.95
CA ALA A 259 4.49 -3.47 5.73
C ALA A 259 3.87 -4.77 6.28
N GLU A 260 4.62 -5.87 6.30
CA GLU A 260 4.15 -7.17 6.80
C GLU A 260 4.09 -7.24 8.33
N LEU A 261 4.70 -6.28 9.03
CA LEU A 261 4.55 -6.11 10.47
C LEU A 261 3.28 -5.32 10.86
N GLY A 262 2.52 -4.83 9.87
CA GLY A 262 1.43 -3.89 10.06
C GLY A 262 1.89 -2.45 10.32
N ALA A 263 3.16 -2.14 10.10
CA ALA A 263 3.74 -0.83 10.35
C ALA A 263 3.19 0.25 9.40
N THR A 264 3.04 1.48 9.91
CA THR A 264 2.68 2.66 9.11
C THR A 264 3.78 2.94 8.07
N THR A 265 5.04 2.85 8.49
CA THR A 265 6.23 2.91 7.64
C THR A 265 7.45 2.36 8.36
N SER A 266 8.56 2.28 7.63
CA SER A 266 9.89 1.96 8.16
C SER A 266 10.90 2.96 7.62
N VAL A 267 11.92 3.33 8.40
CA VAL A 267 12.88 4.35 8.01
C VAL A 267 14.28 4.08 8.55
N PHE A 268 15.28 4.36 7.71
CA PHE A 268 16.70 4.40 8.10
C PHE A 268 17.20 5.84 8.18
N PRO A 269 18.18 6.14 9.07
CA PRO A 269 18.85 7.43 9.09
C PRO A 269 19.70 7.62 7.83
N HIS A 270 19.84 8.87 7.40
CA HIS A 270 20.69 9.25 6.28
C HIS A 270 22.16 8.88 6.53
N ASP A 271 22.79 8.26 5.54
CA ASP A 271 24.20 7.88 5.56
C ASP A 271 24.87 7.92 4.18
N LYS A 272 26.17 7.63 4.17
CA LYS A 272 27.01 7.60 2.95
C LYS A 272 26.51 6.64 1.87
N LYS A 273 25.88 5.51 2.25
CA LYS A 273 25.34 4.53 1.29
C LYS A 273 24.16 5.11 0.49
N MET A 274 23.36 5.95 1.14
CA MET A 274 22.27 6.68 0.47
C MET A 274 22.83 7.74 -0.48
N ASP A 275 23.91 8.46 -0.09
CA ASP A 275 24.58 9.42 -0.95
C ASP A 275 25.15 8.75 -2.21
N ASP A 276 25.79 7.58 -2.05
CA ASP A 276 26.38 6.83 -3.15
C ASP A 276 25.30 6.34 -4.14
N TYR A 277 24.15 5.90 -3.62
CA TYR A 277 23.03 5.50 -4.47
C TYR A 277 22.40 6.69 -5.21
N LEU A 278 22.20 7.82 -4.52
CA LEU A 278 21.72 9.05 -5.16
C LEU A 278 22.68 9.52 -6.27
N ALA A 279 23.98 9.47 -6.03
CA ALA A 279 24.97 9.82 -7.04
C ALA A 279 24.95 8.84 -8.22
N ALA A 280 24.86 7.54 -7.96
CA ALA A 280 24.80 6.50 -9.03
C ALA A 280 23.54 6.60 -9.90
N THR A 281 22.45 7.11 -9.35
CA THR A 281 21.18 7.36 -10.05
C THR A 281 21.04 8.79 -10.59
N GLY A 282 22.15 9.52 -10.74
CA GLY A 282 22.17 10.87 -11.34
C GLY A 282 21.69 12.00 -10.44
N ARG A 283 21.56 11.78 -9.12
CA ARG A 283 21.02 12.73 -8.14
C ARG A 283 22.07 13.20 -7.11
N ALA A 284 23.33 13.33 -7.55
CA ALA A 284 24.45 13.71 -6.67
C ALA A 284 24.26 15.08 -5.96
N GLU A 285 23.51 16.01 -6.58
CA GLU A 285 23.20 17.30 -5.94
C GLU A 285 22.25 17.12 -4.74
N LEU A 286 21.31 16.17 -4.82
CA LEU A 286 20.41 15.86 -3.70
C LEU A 286 21.17 15.22 -2.54
N ALA A 287 22.18 14.37 -2.83
CA ALA A 287 23.07 13.81 -1.81
C ALA A 287 23.82 14.93 -1.04
N LYS A 288 24.35 15.91 -1.76
CA LYS A 288 25.02 17.06 -1.13
C LYS A 288 24.08 17.85 -0.22
N LEU A 289 22.85 18.12 -0.68
CA LEU A 289 21.82 18.80 0.13
C LEU A 289 21.46 17.99 1.38
N ALA A 290 21.27 16.68 1.25
CA ALA A 290 21.00 15.81 2.39
C ALA A 290 22.13 15.83 3.42
N GLY A 291 23.39 15.78 2.97
CA GLY A 291 24.57 15.87 3.84
C GLY A 291 24.61 17.16 4.68
N LEU A 292 24.16 18.29 4.12
CA LEU A 292 24.08 19.57 4.87
C LEU A 292 23.07 19.55 6.02
N HIS A 293 22.03 18.71 5.90
CA HIS A 293 20.92 18.63 6.87
C HIS A 293 20.91 17.34 7.67
N GLN A 294 21.94 16.49 7.55
CA GLN A 294 22.00 15.18 8.17
C GLN A 294 21.69 15.22 9.67
N LYS A 295 22.42 16.02 10.45
CA LYS A 295 22.26 16.08 11.92
C LYS A 295 20.92 16.67 12.35
N ASP A 296 20.49 17.72 11.68
CA ASP A 296 19.34 18.50 12.15
C ASP A 296 18.01 17.86 11.77
N LEU A 297 17.92 17.24 10.59
CA LEU A 297 16.66 16.75 10.02
C LEU A 297 16.62 15.24 9.76
N LEU A 298 17.76 14.61 9.40
CA LEU A 298 17.78 13.32 8.74
C LEU A 298 18.37 12.18 9.59
N THR A 299 18.63 12.46 10.87
CA THR A 299 19.03 11.47 11.88
C THR A 299 18.34 11.81 13.20
N ALA A 300 18.22 10.82 14.11
CA ALA A 300 17.74 11.09 15.46
C ALA A 300 18.70 12.01 16.23
N ASP A 301 18.19 12.69 17.25
CA ASP A 301 19.04 13.48 18.15
C ASP A 301 19.99 12.55 18.93
N ALA A 302 21.19 13.06 19.29
CA ALA A 302 22.23 12.26 19.95
C ALA A 302 21.76 11.65 21.28
N GLU A 303 20.94 12.38 22.02
CA GLU A 303 20.38 11.94 23.30
C GLU A 303 19.40 10.77 23.13
N VAL A 304 18.68 10.69 21.99
CA VAL A 304 17.82 9.56 21.65
C VAL A 304 18.67 8.30 21.45
N LEU A 305 19.79 8.43 20.75
CA LEU A 305 20.71 7.32 20.47
C LEU A 305 21.48 6.88 21.74
N ALA A 306 21.71 7.79 22.67
CA ALA A 306 22.39 7.51 23.93
C ALA A 306 21.49 6.72 24.92
N ASP A 307 20.19 7.02 24.95
CA ASP A 307 19.21 6.34 25.80
C ASP A 307 17.92 6.01 25.01
N PRO A 308 17.98 5.02 24.09
CA PRO A 308 16.87 4.74 23.18
C PRO A 308 15.60 4.27 23.91
N LYS A 309 15.73 3.58 25.06
CA LYS A 309 14.58 3.10 25.85
C LYS A 309 13.71 4.22 26.40
N LYS A 310 14.25 5.43 26.52
CA LYS A 310 13.51 6.60 26.98
C LYS A 310 12.65 7.24 25.89
N TYR A 311 13.01 7.08 24.62
CA TYR A 311 12.42 7.83 23.51
C TYR A 311 11.64 6.97 22.52
N PHE A 312 11.96 5.67 22.41
CA PHE A 312 11.19 4.71 21.65
C PHE A 312 10.14 4.03 22.51
N ASP A 313 8.98 3.72 21.93
CA ASP A 313 7.92 2.97 22.62
C ASP A 313 8.31 1.51 22.85
N GLN A 314 9.17 0.98 22.00
CA GLN A 314 9.80 -0.35 22.12
C GLN A 314 11.18 -0.33 21.44
N VAL A 315 12.10 -1.14 21.96
CA VAL A 315 13.43 -1.33 21.35
C VAL A 315 13.68 -2.81 21.09
N VAL A 316 14.08 -3.13 19.86
CA VAL A 316 14.55 -4.46 19.44
C VAL A 316 16.02 -4.35 19.05
N GLU A 317 16.85 -5.34 19.40
CA GLU A 317 18.26 -5.39 19.02
C GLU A 317 18.55 -6.61 18.15
N ILE A 318 19.28 -6.41 17.04
CA ILE A 318 19.72 -7.47 16.13
C ILE A 318 21.22 -7.31 15.88
N ASP A 319 21.98 -8.32 16.22
CA ASP A 319 23.40 -8.42 15.87
C ASP A 319 23.55 -9.09 14.50
N LEU A 320 23.91 -8.30 13.50
CA LEU A 320 24.08 -8.75 12.11
C LEU A 320 25.18 -9.80 11.96
N SER A 321 26.18 -9.81 12.85
CA SER A 321 27.29 -10.77 12.81
C SER A 321 26.86 -12.17 13.24
N ARG A 322 25.74 -12.29 13.94
CA ARG A 322 25.19 -13.56 14.44
C ARG A 322 23.91 -13.98 13.70
N LEU A 323 23.49 -13.18 12.72
CA LEU A 323 22.28 -13.45 11.95
C LEU A 323 22.55 -14.59 10.96
N GLU A 324 21.77 -15.65 11.06
CA GLU A 324 21.73 -16.74 10.09
C GLU A 324 20.69 -16.42 9.00
N PRO A 325 20.86 -16.86 7.75
CA PRO A 325 19.80 -16.77 6.75
C PRO A 325 18.51 -17.41 7.24
N HIS A 326 17.37 -16.78 6.91
CA HIS A 326 16.05 -17.22 7.34
C HIS A 326 15.17 -17.62 6.14
N LEU A 327 14.27 -18.55 6.39
CA LEU A 327 13.14 -18.86 5.53
C LEU A 327 11.85 -18.68 6.33
N VAL A 328 10.87 -17.93 5.80
CA VAL A 328 9.58 -17.72 6.47
C VAL A 328 8.46 -18.39 5.72
N GLY A 329 7.48 -18.91 6.44
CA GLY A 329 6.30 -19.56 5.88
C GLY A 329 6.14 -21.03 6.28
N PRO A 330 5.09 -21.67 5.71
CA PRO A 330 4.13 -21.13 4.75
C PRO A 330 3.03 -20.25 5.41
N HIS A 331 2.20 -19.60 4.60
CA HIS A 331 0.96 -18.91 4.96
C HIS A 331 1.08 -17.60 5.74
N THR A 332 2.22 -17.34 6.37
CA THR A 332 2.46 -16.10 7.13
C THR A 332 3.94 -15.75 7.16
N PRO A 333 4.31 -14.46 7.05
CA PRO A 333 5.72 -14.06 7.10
C PRO A 333 6.34 -14.09 8.50
N ASP A 334 5.55 -14.26 9.56
CA ASP A 334 6.07 -14.33 10.93
C ASP A 334 6.44 -15.76 11.39
N LEU A 335 6.13 -16.77 10.57
CA LEU A 335 6.64 -18.13 10.78
C LEU A 335 8.09 -18.22 10.29
N ALA A 336 8.98 -17.56 11.01
CA ALA A 336 10.39 -17.40 10.66
C ALA A 336 11.24 -18.52 11.26
N ARG A 337 12.11 -19.12 10.43
CA ARG A 337 13.05 -20.16 10.82
C ARG A 337 14.43 -19.87 10.27
N PRO A 338 15.51 -20.06 11.06
CA PRO A 338 16.85 -20.16 10.51
C PRO A 338 16.92 -21.28 9.47
N ILE A 339 17.77 -21.15 8.46
CA ILE A 339 17.93 -22.18 7.40
C ILE A 339 18.30 -23.53 7.99
N SER A 340 19.10 -23.55 9.07
CA SER A 340 19.48 -24.76 9.79
C SER A 340 18.31 -25.58 10.36
N GLU A 341 17.14 -24.96 10.54
CA GLU A 341 15.95 -25.61 11.11
C GLU A 341 14.92 -26.04 10.04
N VAL A 342 15.08 -25.62 8.78
CA VAL A 342 14.08 -25.83 7.73
C VAL A 342 13.88 -27.31 7.42
N ALA A 343 14.95 -28.09 7.28
CA ALA A 343 14.84 -29.53 7.00
C ALA A 343 14.06 -30.30 8.08
N ALA A 344 14.29 -29.96 9.35
CA ALA A 344 13.54 -30.54 10.47
C ALA A 344 12.06 -30.14 10.44
N ALA A 345 11.76 -28.88 10.05
CA ALA A 345 10.38 -28.41 9.89
C ALA A 345 9.67 -29.10 8.73
N VAL A 346 10.33 -29.33 7.59
CA VAL A 346 9.78 -30.10 6.44
C VAL A 346 9.34 -31.48 6.89
N ALA A 347 10.20 -32.18 7.62
CA ALA A 347 9.90 -33.52 8.11
C ALA A 347 8.76 -33.53 9.15
N LYS A 348 8.78 -32.60 10.09
CA LYS A 348 7.79 -32.52 11.17
C LYS A 348 6.41 -32.12 10.71
N GLU A 349 6.31 -31.11 9.84
CA GLU A 349 5.06 -30.53 9.37
C GLU A 349 4.56 -31.20 8.08
N HIS A 350 5.32 -32.16 7.53
CA HIS A 350 5.01 -32.88 6.29
C HIS A 350 4.82 -32.00 5.07
N TYR A 351 5.59 -30.89 4.98
CA TYR A 351 5.54 -30.06 3.78
C TYR A 351 6.03 -30.83 2.55
N PRO A 352 5.41 -30.63 1.36
CA PRO A 352 5.96 -31.17 0.12
C PRO A 352 7.41 -30.71 -0.07
N ASP A 353 8.34 -31.67 -0.05
CA ASP A 353 9.78 -31.38 -0.12
C ASP A 353 10.21 -30.95 -1.53
N ASP A 354 9.55 -31.51 -2.57
CA ASP A 354 9.78 -31.12 -3.95
C ASP A 354 9.27 -29.69 -4.20
N ILE A 355 10.18 -28.82 -4.66
CA ILE A 355 9.86 -27.45 -5.00
C ILE A 355 9.30 -27.40 -6.41
N SER A 356 8.08 -26.87 -6.56
CA SER A 356 7.41 -26.75 -7.85
C SER A 356 7.95 -25.60 -8.70
N VAL A 357 8.25 -24.46 -8.08
CA VAL A 357 8.76 -23.24 -8.75
C VAL A 357 9.56 -22.41 -7.77
N THR A 358 10.62 -21.79 -8.26
CA THR A 358 11.37 -20.74 -7.55
C THR A 358 11.21 -19.40 -8.24
N LEU A 359 10.98 -18.33 -7.46
CA LEU A 359 10.70 -16.99 -7.98
C LEU A 359 11.61 -15.96 -7.31
N ILE A 360 12.37 -15.21 -8.11
CA ILE A 360 13.31 -14.18 -7.65
C ILE A 360 12.89 -12.83 -8.22
N GLY A 361 12.91 -11.79 -7.39
CA GLY A 361 12.59 -10.43 -7.81
C GLY A 361 11.46 -9.79 -7.01
N SER A 362 10.47 -9.20 -7.70
CA SER A 362 9.46 -8.30 -7.14
C SER A 362 10.08 -6.97 -6.64
N CYS A 363 9.30 -6.06 -6.08
CA CYS A 363 9.81 -4.80 -5.55
C CYS A 363 10.81 -4.99 -4.38
N THR A 364 10.78 -6.12 -3.72
CA THR A 364 11.56 -6.36 -2.50
C THR A 364 13.01 -6.74 -2.80
N ASN A 365 13.25 -7.64 -3.76
CA ASN A 365 14.58 -8.19 -4.04
C ASN A 365 14.86 -8.27 -5.55
N SER A 366 14.96 -7.13 -6.18
CA SER A 366 15.23 -7.02 -7.61
C SER A 366 16.24 -5.91 -7.95
N SER A 367 17.01 -5.48 -6.95
CA SER A 367 18.08 -4.49 -7.13
C SER A 367 19.24 -5.07 -7.94
N TYR A 368 20.14 -4.20 -8.39
CA TYR A 368 21.38 -4.60 -9.05
C TYR A 368 22.22 -5.52 -8.16
N GLU A 369 22.34 -5.19 -6.87
CA GLU A 369 23.05 -5.98 -5.87
C GLU A 369 22.44 -7.39 -5.70
N ASP A 370 21.11 -7.48 -5.58
CA ASP A 370 20.39 -8.76 -5.48
C ASP A 370 20.67 -9.65 -6.70
N MET A 371 20.61 -9.07 -7.91
CA MET A 371 20.85 -9.80 -9.15
C MET A 371 22.32 -10.25 -9.28
N CYS A 372 23.27 -9.45 -8.81
CA CYS A 372 24.68 -9.84 -8.77
C CYS A 372 24.93 -11.03 -7.82
N ARG A 373 24.39 -10.99 -6.60
CA ARG A 373 24.51 -12.07 -5.61
C ARG A 373 23.87 -13.37 -6.12
N THR A 374 22.68 -13.24 -6.71
CA THR A 374 21.95 -14.38 -7.29
C THR A 374 22.72 -15.00 -8.48
N ALA A 375 23.24 -14.16 -9.35
CA ALA A 375 24.01 -14.60 -10.52
C ALA A 375 25.32 -15.31 -10.11
N ASP A 376 26.00 -14.89 -9.05
CA ASP A 376 27.20 -15.57 -8.55
C ASP A 376 26.89 -17.00 -8.09
N VAL A 377 25.78 -17.21 -7.37
CA VAL A 377 25.33 -18.56 -6.97
C VAL A 377 24.95 -19.39 -8.20
N ALA A 378 24.25 -18.82 -9.14
CA ALA A 378 23.90 -19.47 -10.41
C ALA A 378 25.15 -19.88 -11.23
N GLU A 379 26.17 -19.03 -11.27
CA GLU A 379 27.43 -19.30 -11.97
C GLU A 379 28.17 -20.48 -11.37
N GLN A 380 28.17 -20.61 -10.04
CA GLN A 380 28.80 -21.76 -9.37
C GLN A 380 28.21 -23.10 -9.87
N ALA A 381 26.87 -23.18 -9.97
CA ALA A 381 26.18 -24.37 -10.44
C ALA A 381 26.42 -24.63 -11.95
N THR A 382 26.39 -23.60 -12.78
CA THR A 382 26.62 -23.73 -14.23
C THR A 382 28.04 -24.17 -14.56
N ARG A 383 29.04 -23.80 -13.76
CA ARG A 383 30.44 -24.33 -13.89
C ARG A 383 30.52 -25.85 -13.64
N HIS A 384 29.60 -26.41 -12.87
CA HIS A 384 29.46 -27.85 -12.66
C HIS A 384 28.45 -28.51 -13.61
N GLY A 385 28.02 -27.77 -14.68
CA GLY A 385 27.15 -28.28 -15.73
C GLY A 385 25.71 -28.52 -15.32
N ILE A 386 25.23 -27.91 -14.23
CA ILE A 386 23.84 -28.05 -13.78
C ILE A 386 23.07 -26.73 -13.91
N LYS A 387 21.78 -26.86 -14.08
CA LYS A 387 20.79 -25.77 -14.09
C LYS A 387 19.83 -25.94 -12.90
N ALA A 388 18.98 -24.97 -12.68
CA ALA A 388 17.88 -25.13 -11.72
C ALA A 388 17.05 -26.39 -12.04
N ARG A 389 16.74 -27.14 -11.00
CA ARG A 389 15.92 -28.36 -11.07
C ARG A 389 14.43 -28.06 -11.08
N THR A 390 14.08 -26.85 -10.72
CA THR A 390 12.71 -26.33 -10.77
C THR A 390 12.61 -25.25 -11.84
N PRO A 391 11.43 -24.95 -12.38
CA PRO A 391 11.21 -23.71 -13.10
C PRO A 391 11.71 -22.53 -12.24
N LEU A 392 12.56 -21.70 -12.83
CA LEU A 392 13.16 -20.52 -12.17
C LEU A 392 12.67 -19.26 -12.88
N LEU A 393 11.89 -18.45 -12.17
CA LEU A 393 11.34 -17.21 -12.69
C LEU A 393 12.08 -16.02 -12.07
N VAL A 394 12.50 -15.06 -12.89
CA VAL A 394 13.25 -13.87 -12.45
C VAL A 394 12.55 -12.60 -12.93
N THR A 395 12.24 -11.71 -12.01
CA THR A 395 11.61 -10.41 -12.31
C THR A 395 12.59 -9.28 -11.99
N PRO A 396 13.13 -8.55 -12.98
CA PRO A 396 13.88 -7.32 -12.72
C PRO A 396 12.96 -6.25 -12.12
N GLY A 397 13.52 -5.35 -11.30
CA GLY A 397 12.71 -4.34 -10.59
C GLY A 397 12.24 -3.20 -11.47
N SER A 398 13.03 -2.89 -12.49
CA SER A 398 12.75 -1.82 -13.46
C SER A 398 13.44 -2.11 -14.79
N GLU A 399 13.04 -1.39 -15.84
CA GLU A 399 13.74 -1.46 -17.11
C GLU A 399 15.18 -0.94 -16.99
N GLN A 400 15.43 0.03 -16.12
CA GLN A 400 16.78 0.47 -15.79
C GLN A 400 17.63 -0.68 -15.23
N ILE A 401 17.12 -1.46 -14.28
CA ILE A 401 17.81 -2.65 -13.75
C ILE A 401 17.95 -3.71 -14.83
N HIS A 402 16.89 -4.01 -15.58
CA HIS A 402 16.89 -5.00 -16.66
C HIS A 402 18.01 -4.73 -17.68
N LEU A 403 18.05 -3.52 -18.25
CA LEU A 403 19.06 -3.12 -19.21
C LEU A 403 20.47 -3.13 -18.62
N THR A 404 20.61 -2.75 -17.33
CA THR A 404 21.90 -2.72 -16.65
C THR A 404 22.46 -4.13 -16.45
N ILE A 405 21.66 -5.07 -15.91
CA ILE A 405 22.10 -6.46 -15.69
C ILE A 405 22.25 -7.25 -17.00
N GLN A 406 21.55 -6.83 -18.06
CA GLN A 406 21.76 -7.35 -19.40
C GLN A 406 23.13 -6.92 -19.94
N ARG A 407 23.47 -5.62 -19.83
CA ARG A 407 24.79 -5.08 -20.23
C ARG A 407 25.93 -5.73 -19.47
N ASP A 408 25.77 -5.93 -18.15
CA ASP A 408 26.84 -6.37 -17.26
C ASP A 408 26.95 -7.90 -17.16
N GLY A 409 26.01 -8.65 -17.76
CA GLY A 409 26.08 -10.11 -17.94
C GLY A 409 25.37 -10.96 -16.91
N GLN A 410 24.84 -10.40 -15.82
CA GLN A 410 24.08 -11.15 -14.80
C GLN A 410 22.85 -11.86 -15.41
N MET A 411 22.13 -11.14 -16.31
CA MET A 411 20.98 -11.71 -17.01
C MET A 411 21.34 -12.98 -17.80
N LEU A 412 22.43 -12.94 -18.55
CA LEU A 412 22.90 -14.10 -19.30
C LEU A 412 23.26 -15.26 -18.39
N THR A 413 23.86 -14.98 -17.24
CA THR A 413 24.24 -16.01 -16.25
C THR A 413 22.98 -16.67 -15.67
N LEU A 414 21.96 -15.90 -15.30
CA LEU A 414 20.69 -16.42 -14.80
C LEU A 414 19.97 -17.26 -15.86
N GLN A 415 19.93 -16.82 -17.12
CA GLN A 415 19.35 -17.58 -18.22
C GLN A 415 20.09 -18.89 -18.48
N LYS A 416 21.43 -18.91 -18.40
CA LYS A 416 22.21 -20.16 -18.48
C LYS A 416 21.86 -21.13 -17.37
N ALA A 417 21.54 -20.64 -16.19
CA ALA A 417 21.06 -21.45 -15.07
C ALA A 417 19.60 -21.90 -15.22
N GLY A 418 18.90 -21.53 -16.28
CA GLY A 418 17.53 -21.94 -16.60
C GLY A 418 16.45 -20.92 -16.26
N ALA A 419 16.82 -19.66 -15.99
CA ALA A 419 15.84 -18.63 -15.65
C ALA A 419 14.99 -18.21 -16.85
N THR A 420 13.67 -18.12 -16.64
CA THR A 420 12.74 -17.36 -17.47
C THR A 420 12.60 -15.96 -16.89
N VAL A 421 12.85 -14.95 -17.72
CA VAL A 421 12.72 -13.55 -17.29
C VAL A 421 11.29 -13.09 -17.50
N LEU A 422 10.67 -12.59 -16.43
CA LEU A 422 9.33 -12.03 -16.44
C LEU A 422 9.34 -10.53 -16.76
N ALA A 423 8.17 -9.96 -17.03
CA ALA A 423 8.00 -8.52 -17.18
C ALA A 423 8.34 -7.78 -15.88
N ASN A 424 8.84 -6.55 -15.99
CA ASN A 424 9.16 -5.68 -14.85
C ASN A 424 7.87 -5.20 -14.17
N ALA A 425 7.23 -6.09 -13.43
CA ALA A 425 5.91 -5.91 -12.84
C ALA A 425 5.76 -6.70 -11.54
N CYS A 426 4.71 -6.42 -10.77
CA CYS A 426 4.42 -7.16 -9.55
C CYS A 426 4.05 -8.63 -9.81
N GLY A 427 3.35 -8.94 -10.91
CA GLY A 427 3.06 -10.29 -11.38
C GLY A 427 2.67 -11.29 -10.30
N PRO A 428 3.41 -12.40 -10.15
CA PRO A 428 3.10 -13.45 -9.17
C PRO A 428 3.06 -12.96 -7.70
N CYS A 429 3.75 -11.88 -7.38
CA CYS A 429 3.76 -11.33 -6.02
C CYS A 429 2.37 -10.85 -5.56
N ILE A 430 1.50 -10.46 -6.49
CA ILE A 430 0.15 -9.95 -6.21
C ILE A 430 -0.98 -10.84 -6.73
N GLY A 431 -0.66 -12.06 -7.15
CA GLY A 431 -1.66 -12.99 -7.68
C GLY A 431 -1.96 -12.82 -9.17
N GLN A 432 -1.18 -12.03 -9.88
CA GLN A 432 -1.20 -11.92 -11.35
C GLN A 432 -0.27 -13.00 -11.95
N TRP A 433 -0.68 -14.27 -11.81
CA TRP A 433 0.11 -15.40 -12.24
C TRP A 433 -0.78 -16.57 -12.69
N ASN A 434 -0.63 -16.94 -13.95
CA ASN A 434 -1.29 -18.11 -14.54
C ASN A 434 -0.28 -19.28 -14.60
N ARG A 435 -0.66 -20.43 -14.04
CA ARG A 435 0.13 -21.67 -14.03
C ARG A 435 -0.65 -22.78 -14.73
N PRO A 436 -0.81 -22.76 -16.06
CA PRO A 436 -1.67 -23.71 -16.77
C PRO A 436 -1.21 -25.16 -16.65
N GLU A 437 0.10 -25.39 -16.47
CA GLU A 437 0.70 -26.73 -16.34
C GLU A 437 0.65 -27.29 -14.91
N ALA A 438 0.23 -26.50 -13.91
CA ALA A 438 0.25 -26.90 -12.51
C ALA A 438 -1.07 -27.54 -12.06
N ASP A 439 -1.00 -28.67 -11.34
CA ASP A 439 -2.15 -29.21 -10.62
C ASP A 439 -2.33 -28.44 -9.30
N LEU A 440 -3.10 -27.36 -9.36
CA LEU A 440 -3.38 -26.49 -8.21
C LEU A 440 -4.39 -27.08 -7.21
N THR A 441 -4.86 -28.30 -7.43
CA THR A 441 -5.73 -29.04 -6.48
C THR A 441 -4.92 -29.78 -5.43
N ARG A 442 -3.62 -29.99 -5.67
CA ARG A 442 -2.69 -30.67 -4.75
C ARG A 442 -1.79 -29.67 -4.04
N GLU A 443 -1.35 -30.04 -2.84
CA GLU A 443 -0.34 -29.28 -2.12
C GLU A 443 0.97 -29.28 -2.89
N ASN A 444 1.52 -28.09 -3.04
CA ASN A 444 2.80 -27.87 -3.72
C ASN A 444 3.58 -26.75 -3.04
N THR A 445 4.90 -26.84 -3.10
CA THR A 445 5.82 -25.88 -2.49
C THR A 445 6.38 -24.93 -3.54
N ILE A 446 6.32 -23.62 -3.28
CA ILE A 446 7.08 -22.60 -4.00
C ILE A 446 8.01 -21.86 -3.04
N VAL A 447 9.18 -21.44 -3.54
CA VAL A 447 10.12 -20.63 -2.77
C VAL A 447 10.37 -19.32 -3.51
N THR A 448 10.21 -18.20 -2.81
CA THR A 448 10.23 -16.87 -3.43
C THR A 448 11.12 -15.89 -2.67
N SER A 449 11.60 -14.85 -3.35
CA SER A 449 12.20 -13.69 -2.69
C SER A 449 11.20 -12.52 -2.52
N TYR A 450 9.91 -12.79 -2.63
CA TYR A 450 8.83 -11.80 -2.53
C TYR A 450 8.61 -11.30 -1.10
N ASN A 451 7.49 -10.67 -0.85
CA ASN A 451 7.18 -10.05 0.45
C ASN A 451 6.02 -10.71 1.20
N ARG A 452 5.10 -11.38 0.51
CA ARG A 452 3.88 -11.98 1.08
C ARG A 452 3.70 -13.43 0.67
N ASN A 453 3.22 -14.25 1.60
CA ASN A 453 2.98 -15.68 1.40
C ASN A 453 1.65 -16.16 1.99
N PHE A 454 0.66 -15.28 2.16
CA PHE A 454 -0.67 -15.64 2.60
C PHE A 454 -1.33 -16.67 1.64
N PRO A 455 -2.26 -17.51 2.14
CA PRO A 455 -2.98 -18.44 1.29
C PRO A 455 -3.61 -17.76 0.08
N LYS A 456 -3.51 -18.37 -1.10
CA LYS A 456 -4.02 -17.84 -2.38
C LYS A 456 -3.29 -16.60 -2.92
N ARG A 457 -2.21 -16.16 -2.26
CA ARG A 457 -1.56 -14.88 -2.61
C ARG A 457 -0.93 -14.88 -4.00
N ASN A 458 -0.27 -15.97 -4.40
CA ASN A 458 0.54 -15.97 -5.61
C ASN A 458 -0.22 -16.43 -6.87
N ASP A 459 -0.91 -17.56 -6.80
CA ASP A 459 -1.58 -18.23 -7.94
C ASP A 459 -3.07 -18.50 -7.70
N GLY A 460 -3.64 -17.93 -6.66
CA GLY A 460 -5.05 -18.13 -6.30
C GLY A 460 -5.38 -19.45 -5.58
N SER A 461 -4.43 -20.39 -5.48
CA SER A 461 -4.63 -21.67 -4.83
C SER A 461 -4.26 -21.63 -3.33
N ALA A 462 -5.15 -22.13 -2.49
CA ALA A 462 -4.87 -22.37 -1.07
C ALA A 462 -3.92 -23.56 -0.84
N LYS A 463 -3.68 -24.37 -1.87
CA LYS A 463 -2.80 -25.55 -1.83
C LYS A 463 -1.34 -25.22 -2.16
N THR A 464 -1.07 -23.98 -2.57
CA THR A 464 0.29 -23.52 -2.81
C THR A 464 0.90 -23.00 -1.51
N LEU A 465 1.90 -23.73 -1.01
CA LEU A 465 2.67 -23.40 0.18
C LEU A 465 3.85 -22.51 -0.24
N ALA A 466 3.75 -21.22 0.02
CA ALA A 466 4.76 -20.23 -0.36
C ALA A 466 5.71 -19.95 0.81
N PHE A 467 7.02 -20.12 0.54
CA PHE A 467 8.11 -19.76 1.45
C PHE A 467 8.86 -18.56 0.92
N ILE A 468 9.40 -17.74 1.82
CA ILE A 468 10.11 -16.51 1.47
C ILE A 468 11.50 -16.51 2.07
N GLY A 469 12.52 -16.29 1.23
CA GLY A 469 13.93 -16.14 1.60
C GLY A 469 14.64 -15.05 0.81
N SER A 470 15.92 -14.86 1.03
CA SER A 470 16.76 -13.97 0.23
C SER A 470 16.98 -14.55 -1.19
N PRO A 471 17.25 -13.71 -2.22
CA PRO A 471 17.38 -14.16 -3.60
C PRO A 471 18.41 -15.27 -3.82
N GLU A 472 19.59 -15.15 -3.20
CA GLU A 472 20.65 -16.16 -3.26
C GLU A 472 20.25 -17.49 -2.61
N ILE A 473 19.48 -17.43 -1.52
CA ILE A 473 18.93 -18.63 -0.87
C ILE A 473 17.86 -19.26 -1.76
N VAL A 474 16.98 -18.46 -2.36
CA VAL A 474 15.97 -18.95 -3.33
C VAL A 474 16.66 -19.61 -4.54
N MET A 475 17.75 -19.03 -5.05
CA MET A 475 18.56 -19.62 -6.12
C MET A 475 19.13 -21.00 -5.69
N ALA A 476 19.70 -21.10 -4.49
CA ALA A 476 20.23 -22.37 -3.97
C ALA A 476 19.13 -23.45 -3.88
N TYR A 477 17.95 -23.10 -3.41
CA TYR A 477 16.79 -24.00 -3.39
C TYR A 477 16.34 -24.43 -4.79
N GLY A 478 16.34 -23.51 -5.76
CA GLY A 478 16.02 -23.82 -7.15
C GLY A 478 17.00 -24.79 -7.79
N LEU A 479 18.29 -24.66 -7.47
CA LEU A 479 19.34 -25.57 -7.92
C LEU A 479 19.23 -26.95 -7.27
N ALA A 480 18.83 -27.03 -6.01
CA ALA A 480 18.63 -28.29 -5.28
C ALA A 480 17.30 -28.97 -5.63
N GLY A 481 16.23 -28.22 -5.85
CA GLY A 481 14.88 -28.71 -6.10
C GLY A 481 14.16 -29.26 -4.88
N LYS A 482 14.72 -29.08 -3.68
CA LYS A 482 14.25 -29.64 -2.41
C LYS A 482 14.18 -28.56 -1.33
N LEU A 483 13.06 -28.48 -0.61
CA LEU A 483 12.88 -27.56 0.51
C LEU A 483 13.74 -27.94 1.73
N SER A 484 14.02 -29.23 1.90
CA SER A 484 14.90 -29.74 2.98
C SER A 484 16.40 -29.47 2.74
N PHE A 485 16.79 -28.98 1.57
CA PHE A 485 18.20 -28.67 1.26
C PHE A 485 18.72 -27.52 2.13
N ASN A 486 19.88 -27.72 2.76
CA ASN A 486 20.56 -26.69 3.52
C ASN A 486 21.80 -26.18 2.77
N PRO A 487 21.78 -24.98 2.16
CA PRO A 487 22.93 -24.46 1.41
C PRO A 487 24.18 -24.24 2.27
N LEU A 488 24.06 -24.21 3.60
CA LEU A 488 25.17 -24.04 4.53
C LEU A 488 25.96 -25.35 4.72
N THR A 489 25.32 -26.51 4.57
CA THR A 489 25.92 -27.84 4.91
C THR A 489 25.91 -28.80 3.75
N ASP A 490 24.92 -28.80 2.90
CA ASP A 490 24.67 -29.84 1.92
C ASP A 490 25.46 -29.61 0.62
N SER A 491 25.56 -30.67 -0.17
CA SER A 491 26.25 -30.66 -1.46
C SER A 491 25.27 -30.96 -2.61
N LEU A 492 25.55 -30.41 -3.77
CA LEU A 492 24.90 -30.74 -5.03
C LEU A 492 25.73 -31.72 -5.84
N THR A 493 25.11 -32.43 -6.79
CA THR A 493 25.81 -33.29 -7.73
C THR A 493 25.87 -32.64 -9.11
N GLY A 494 27.06 -32.43 -9.63
CA GLY A 494 27.34 -31.91 -10.96
C GLY A 494 26.97 -32.89 -12.08
N SER A 495 26.99 -32.40 -13.31
CA SER A 495 26.72 -33.24 -14.50
C SER A 495 27.77 -34.35 -14.72
N ASP A 496 28.94 -34.21 -14.13
CA ASP A 496 30.02 -35.22 -14.14
C ASP A 496 29.87 -36.27 -13.03
N GLY A 497 28.80 -36.23 -12.25
CA GLY A 497 28.51 -37.13 -11.12
C GLY A 497 29.29 -36.80 -9.84
N LYS A 498 30.12 -35.75 -9.83
CA LYS A 498 30.86 -35.35 -8.62
C LYS A 498 30.02 -34.40 -7.77
N THR A 499 30.17 -34.55 -6.47
CA THR A 499 29.55 -33.66 -5.51
C THR A 499 30.38 -32.38 -5.35
N PHE A 500 29.68 -31.26 -5.21
CA PHE A 500 30.27 -29.97 -4.87
C PHE A 500 29.38 -29.23 -3.89
N LYS A 501 29.94 -28.31 -3.13
CA LYS A 501 29.22 -27.46 -2.20
C LYS A 501 29.13 -26.03 -2.75
N LEU A 502 27.95 -25.45 -2.67
CA LEU A 502 27.79 -24.01 -2.94
C LEU A 502 28.54 -23.21 -1.87
N THR A 503 29.22 -22.18 -2.27
CA THR A 503 29.82 -21.19 -1.38
C THR A 503 28.93 -19.94 -1.28
N PRO A 504 29.02 -19.18 -0.19
CA PRO A 504 28.34 -17.91 -0.11
C PRO A 504 28.65 -17.03 -1.34
N PRO A 505 27.67 -16.24 -1.82
CA PRO A 505 27.94 -15.33 -2.94
C PRO A 505 29.05 -14.34 -2.56
N LYS A 506 29.86 -13.96 -3.53
CA LYS A 506 30.86 -12.92 -3.35
C LYS A 506 30.19 -11.59 -2.95
N PRO A 507 30.89 -10.68 -2.25
CA PRO A 507 30.40 -9.34 -2.05
C PRO A 507 30.03 -8.72 -3.40
N ALA A 508 28.77 -8.32 -3.53
CA ALA A 508 28.29 -7.70 -4.75
C ALA A 508 28.53 -6.17 -4.71
N PRO A 509 28.75 -5.52 -5.87
CA PRO A 509 28.75 -4.08 -5.93
C PRO A 509 27.33 -3.56 -5.66
N GLU A 510 27.21 -2.58 -4.78
CA GLU A 510 25.93 -1.96 -4.44
C GLU A 510 25.33 -1.20 -5.64
N ASN A 511 26.20 -0.61 -6.45
CA ASN A 511 25.86 0.11 -7.67
C ASN A 511 26.74 -0.36 -8.84
N PRO A 512 26.26 -0.34 -10.09
CA PRO A 512 27.03 -0.74 -11.24
C PRO A 512 28.20 0.22 -11.47
N ALA A 513 29.43 -0.35 -11.65
CA ALA A 513 30.63 0.44 -11.87
C ALA A 513 30.60 1.36 -13.09
N LYS A 514 29.80 1.00 -14.11
CA LYS A 514 29.61 1.77 -15.35
C LYS A 514 28.35 2.67 -15.29
N GLY A 515 27.77 2.87 -14.11
CA GLY A 515 26.48 3.54 -13.94
C GLY A 515 25.30 2.69 -14.43
N TYR A 516 24.12 3.12 -14.10
CA TYR A 516 22.86 2.50 -14.58
C TYR A 516 22.60 2.83 -16.04
N VAL A 517 21.93 1.94 -16.76
CA VAL A 517 21.42 2.19 -18.10
C VAL A 517 20.03 2.79 -17.97
N ALA A 518 19.85 4.02 -18.44
CA ALA A 518 18.56 4.69 -18.37
C ALA A 518 17.50 3.98 -19.24
N ASP A 519 16.26 3.95 -18.78
CA ASP A 519 15.11 3.59 -19.59
C ASP A 519 14.70 4.77 -20.49
N PRO A 520 14.88 4.68 -21.82
CA PRO A 520 14.62 5.82 -22.72
C PRO A 520 13.12 6.01 -23.03
N ASN A 521 12.27 5.03 -22.72
CA ASN A 521 10.91 4.97 -23.25
C ASN A 521 9.83 4.78 -22.20
N GLY A 522 10.17 4.46 -20.96
CA GLY A 522 9.19 4.10 -19.91
C GLY A 522 8.38 5.27 -19.38
N TYR A 523 8.92 6.47 -19.37
CA TYR A 523 8.31 7.65 -18.78
C TYR A 523 7.68 8.60 -19.81
N LEU A 524 6.48 9.07 -19.48
CA LEU A 524 5.81 10.17 -20.18
C LEU A 524 5.61 11.33 -19.21
N ALA A 525 6.30 12.43 -19.48
CA ALA A 525 6.10 13.68 -18.75
C ALA A 525 4.73 14.31 -19.07
N PRO A 526 4.10 15.02 -18.12
CA PRO A 526 2.92 15.82 -18.43
C PRO A 526 3.28 16.97 -19.40
N PRO A 527 2.28 17.56 -20.07
CA PRO A 527 2.48 18.77 -20.89
C PRO A 527 3.13 19.89 -20.08
N LYS A 528 3.97 20.70 -20.77
CA LYS A 528 4.70 21.81 -20.11
C LYS A 528 3.79 22.98 -19.71
N SER A 529 2.65 23.12 -20.36
CA SER A 529 1.71 24.21 -20.10
C SER A 529 0.31 23.70 -19.72
N SER A 530 -0.38 24.47 -18.88
CA SER A 530 -1.79 24.22 -18.54
C SER A 530 -2.72 24.28 -19.75
N ASP A 531 -2.39 25.10 -20.74
CA ASP A 531 -3.20 25.23 -21.96
C ASP A 531 -3.10 24.01 -22.87
N GLU A 532 -1.92 23.37 -22.94
CA GLU A 532 -1.74 22.08 -23.62
C GLU A 532 -2.49 20.97 -22.87
N ALA A 533 -2.36 20.92 -21.54
CA ALA A 533 -3.05 19.94 -20.71
C ALA A 533 -4.58 20.06 -20.82
N ALA A 534 -5.11 21.30 -20.85
CA ALA A 534 -6.55 21.56 -20.95
C ALA A 534 -7.18 20.98 -22.24
N LYS A 535 -6.40 20.94 -23.35
CA LYS A 535 -6.88 20.41 -24.65
C LYS A 535 -6.97 18.87 -24.66
N ILE A 536 -6.35 18.19 -23.71
CA ILE A 536 -6.36 16.73 -23.65
C ILE A 536 -7.75 16.24 -23.26
N GLN A 537 -8.29 15.34 -24.06
CA GLN A 537 -9.51 14.61 -23.74
C GLN A 537 -9.13 13.33 -23.00
N VAL A 538 -9.76 13.11 -21.86
CA VAL A 538 -9.63 11.86 -21.11
C VAL A 538 -10.38 10.77 -21.86
N VAL A 539 -9.71 9.67 -22.16
CA VAL A 539 -10.28 8.55 -22.93
C VAL A 539 -11.02 7.61 -21.98
N VAL A 540 -12.34 7.63 -22.05
CA VAL A 540 -13.24 6.65 -21.41
C VAL A 540 -14.33 6.28 -22.40
N SER A 541 -14.45 5.00 -22.72
CA SER A 541 -15.53 4.53 -23.60
C SER A 541 -16.87 4.67 -22.87
N PRO A 542 -17.91 5.26 -23.50
CA PRO A 542 -19.23 5.35 -22.89
C PRO A 542 -19.91 3.98 -22.68
N THR A 543 -19.41 2.93 -23.33
CA THR A 543 -19.91 1.56 -23.22
C THR A 543 -18.98 0.65 -22.40
N SER A 544 -17.98 1.23 -21.71
CA SER A 544 -17.05 0.46 -20.89
C SER A 544 -17.78 -0.21 -19.73
N GLY A 545 -17.47 -1.50 -19.50
CA GLY A 545 -17.86 -2.22 -18.28
C GLY A 545 -16.87 -2.00 -17.12
N ARG A 546 -15.68 -1.43 -17.38
CA ARG A 546 -14.58 -1.30 -16.40
C ARG A 546 -14.37 0.13 -15.89
N LEU A 547 -14.69 1.12 -16.70
CA LEU A 547 -14.44 2.54 -16.42
C LEU A 547 -15.70 3.38 -16.68
N SER A 548 -15.98 4.33 -15.79
CA SER A 548 -17.05 5.32 -15.98
C SER A 548 -16.67 6.63 -15.32
N LEU A 549 -16.82 7.73 -16.05
CA LEU A 549 -16.63 9.06 -15.47
C LEU A 549 -17.61 9.26 -14.32
N LEU A 550 -17.13 9.85 -13.23
CA LEU A 550 -17.95 10.16 -12.07
C LEU A 550 -18.71 11.47 -12.30
N ALA A 551 -19.98 11.47 -11.95
CA ALA A 551 -20.74 12.70 -11.73
C ALA A 551 -20.58 13.13 -10.26
N PRO A 552 -20.47 14.44 -9.98
CA PRO A 552 -20.48 14.94 -8.61
C PRO A 552 -21.77 14.50 -7.89
N PHE A 553 -21.65 14.13 -6.62
CA PHE A 553 -22.83 13.81 -5.82
C PHE A 553 -23.71 15.05 -5.62
N PRO A 554 -25.04 14.91 -5.55
CA PRO A 554 -25.93 16.05 -5.35
C PRO A 554 -25.66 16.71 -3.99
N ALA A 555 -25.68 18.04 -3.98
CA ALA A 555 -25.62 18.82 -2.73
C ALA A 555 -26.84 18.51 -1.86
N TRP A 556 -26.70 18.77 -0.56
CA TRP A 556 -27.84 18.70 0.36
C TRP A 556 -28.93 19.71 -0.02
N ASP A 557 -30.17 19.28 0.03
CA ASP A 557 -31.32 20.05 -0.43
C ASP A 557 -31.85 21.07 0.62
N GLY A 558 -31.14 21.23 1.75
CA GLY A 558 -31.53 22.14 2.84
C GLY A 558 -32.62 21.60 3.77
N LYS A 559 -33.09 20.36 3.55
CA LYS A 559 -34.20 19.76 4.33
C LYS A 559 -33.71 18.65 5.23
N ASP A 560 -34.41 18.46 6.34
CA ASP A 560 -34.23 17.29 7.20
C ASP A 560 -34.52 16.00 6.39
N TYR A 561 -33.87 14.93 6.74
CA TYR A 561 -34.15 13.63 6.16
C TYR A 561 -35.32 12.97 6.88
N ALA A 562 -36.33 12.58 6.14
CA ALA A 562 -37.58 12.03 6.66
C ALA A 562 -37.97 10.74 5.94
N ASP A 563 -38.74 9.89 6.62
CA ASP A 563 -39.38 8.70 6.06
C ASP A 563 -38.45 7.71 5.37
N MET A 564 -37.22 7.58 5.86
CA MET A 564 -36.19 6.72 5.29
C MET A 564 -36.35 5.28 5.76
N PRO A 565 -36.39 4.27 4.87
CA PRO A 565 -36.30 2.87 5.27
C PRO A 565 -34.90 2.54 5.81
N VAL A 566 -34.83 1.59 6.74
CA VAL A 566 -33.60 0.93 7.15
C VAL A 566 -33.24 -0.09 6.08
N LEU A 567 -32.14 0.12 5.34
CA LEU A 567 -31.66 -0.84 4.35
C LEU A 567 -31.02 -2.06 5.04
N LEU A 568 -30.18 -1.80 6.03
CA LEU A 568 -29.38 -2.79 6.75
C LEU A 568 -29.29 -2.39 8.23
N LYS A 569 -29.51 -3.33 9.13
CA LYS A 569 -29.03 -3.27 10.53
C LYS A 569 -27.92 -4.29 10.66
N ALA A 570 -26.66 -3.83 10.67
CA ALA A 570 -25.50 -4.70 10.73
C ALA A 570 -25.36 -5.34 12.11
N LYS A 571 -25.10 -6.63 12.19
CA LYS A 571 -24.86 -7.38 13.42
C LYS A 571 -23.36 -7.61 13.62
N GLY A 572 -22.82 -7.14 14.73
CA GLY A 572 -21.41 -7.31 15.08
C GLY A 572 -20.48 -6.59 14.10
N LYS A 573 -19.32 -7.18 13.85
CA LYS A 573 -18.26 -6.59 13.03
C LYS A 573 -18.71 -6.41 11.58
N CYS A 574 -18.77 -5.15 11.10
CA CYS A 574 -19.02 -4.81 9.71
C CYS A 574 -17.81 -4.05 9.16
N THR A 575 -16.92 -4.77 8.46
CA THR A 575 -15.67 -4.23 7.90
C THR A 575 -15.89 -3.57 6.55
N THR A 576 -14.90 -2.81 6.07
CA THR A 576 -14.90 -2.28 4.71
C THR A 576 -14.98 -3.39 3.65
N ASP A 577 -14.47 -4.60 3.94
CA ASP A 577 -14.61 -5.79 3.08
C ASP A 577 -16.04 -6.35 3.07
N HIS A 578 -16.79 -6.17 4.17
CA HIS A 578 -18.20 -6.55 4.20
C HIS A 578 -19.07 -5.57 3.44
N ILE A 579 -18.68 -4.28 3.41
CA ILE A 579 -19.41 -3.22 2.70
C ILE A 579 -19.12 -3.26 1.21
N SER A 580 -17.84 -3.34 0.82
CA SER A 580 -17.37 -3.43 -0.57
C SER A 580 -16.40 -4.60 -0.74
N PRO A 581 -16.90 -5.83 -0.93
CA PRO A 581 -16.07 -7.02 -1.11
C PRO A 581 -15.11 -6.91 -2.30
N ALA A 582 -13.91 -7.50 -2.14
CA ALA A 582 -12.89 -7.62 -3.17
C ALA A 582 -13.14 -8.81 -4.13
N GLY A 583 -12.10 -9.49 -4.58
CA GLY A 583 -12.16 -10.64 -5.48
C GLY A 583 -12.55 -10.23 -6.91
N LYS A 584 -13.52 -10.90 -7.51
CA LYS A 584 -13.97 -10.62 -8.89
C LYS A 584 -14.41 -9.16 -9.13
N TRP A 585 -14.78 -8.45 -8.08
CA TRP A 585 -15.24 -7.06 -8.14
C TRP A 585 -14.09 -6.07 -8.41
N LEU A 586 -12.85 -6.49 -8.21
CA LEU A 586 -11.68 -5.65 -8.48
C LEU A 586 -11.59 -5.20 -9.95
N ALA A 587 -12.17 -5.96 -10.88
CA ALA A 587 -12.26 -5.58 -12.29
C ALA A 587 -13.11 -4.32 -12.54
N TYR A 588 -14.00 -3.97 -11.62
CA TYR A 588 -14.92 -2.84 -11.72
C TYR A 588 -14.51 -1.62 -10.90
N ARG A 589 -13.29 -1.58 -10.36
CA ARG A 589 -12.84 -0.48 -9.50
C ARG A 589 -12.95 0.91 -10.12
N GLY A 590 -12.82 1.02 -11.44
CA GLY A 590 -12.99 2.26 -12.18
C GLY A 590 -14.45 2.56 -12.60
N HIS A 591 -15.43 1.74 -12.20
CA HIS A 591 -16.82 1.89 -12.61
C HIS A 591 -17.77 1.83 -11.40
N LEU A 592 -18.07 3.00 -10.81
CA LEU A 592 -18.80 3.08 -9.54
C LEU A 592 -20.16 2.35 -9.58
N ASP A 593 -20.93 2.49 -10.65
CA ASP A 593 -22.23 1.81 -10.74
C ASP A 593 -22.07 0.27 -10.82
N ALA A 594 -21.11 -0.23 -11.60
CA ALA A 594 -20.87 -1.68 -11.73
C ALA A 594 -20.38 -2.30 -10.43
N ILE A 595 -19.41 -1.66 -9.72
CA ILE A 595 -18.90 -2.18 -8.45
C ILE A 595 -19.96 -2.12 -7.35
N SER A 596 -20.88 -1.14 -7.40
CA SER A 596 -21.96 -1.03 -6.40
C SER A 596 -22.91 -2.23 -6.35
N ASN A 597 -22.83 -3.17 -7.31
CA ASN A 597 -23.53 -4.45 -7.22
C ASN A 597 -22.97 -5.39 -6.14
N ASN A 598 -21.82 -5.06 -5.50
CA ASN A 598 -21.28 -5.79 -4.37
C ASN A 598 -21.63 -5.17 -3.00
N CYS A 599 -22.28 -4.01 -2.99
CA CYS A 599 -22.54 -3.20 -1.79
C CYS A 599 -23.24 -4.02 -0.70
N PHE A 600 -22.61 -4.15 0.46
CA PHE A 600 -23.06 -4.91 1.64
C PHE A 600 -23.19 -6.43 1.46
N LEU A 601 -22.68 -7.05 0.40
CA LEU A 601 -22.81 -8.51 0.22
C LEU A 601 -22.12 -9.32 1.33
N GLY A 602 -21.14 -8.75 2.05
CA GLY A 602 -20.49 -9.39 3.19
C GLY A 602 -21.10 -9.03 4.55
N ALA A 603 -22.02 -8.06 4.61
CA ALA A 603 -22.58 -7.57 5.88
C ALA A 603 -23.67 -8.51 6.40
N ILE A 604 -23.59 -8.86 7.70
CA ILE A 604 -24.60 -9.71 8.37
C ILE A 604 -25.79 -8.82 8.80
N ASN A 605 -26.98 -9.17 8.38
CA ASN A 605 -28.21 -8.50 8.75
C ASN A 605 -28.67 -8.98 10.15
N ALA A 606 -28.83 -8.06 11.10
CA ALA A 606 -29.28 -8.39 12.46
C ALA A 606 -30.70 -8.96 12.53
N PHE A 607 -31.53 -8.67 11.54
CA PHE A 607 -32.93 -9.16 11.52
C PHE A 607 -33.03 -10.61 11.04
N THR A 608 -32.17 -11.03 10.12
CA THR A 608 -32.21 -12.36 9.49
C THR A 608 -31.08 -13.28 9.91
N ASN A 609 -30.03 -12.78 10.53
CA ASN A 609 -28.77 -13.49 10.81
C ASN A 609 -28.03 -14.00 9.57
N SER A 610 -28.35 -13.51 8.38
CA SER A 610 -27.74 -13.89 7.11
C SER A 610 -26.96 -12.72 6.50
N ALA A 611 -25.98 -13.04 5.64
CA ALA A 611 -25.19 -12.03 4.95
C ALA A 611 -25.82 -11.62 3.62
N GLY A 612 -25.58 -10.36 3.21
CA GLY A 612 -25.74 -9.87 1.85
C GLY A 612 -27.17 -9.50 1.43
N GLY A 613 -28.17 -9.72 2.28
CA GLY A 613 -29.55 -9.45 1.89
C GLY A 613 -30.47 -9.04 3.02
N GLY A 614 -31.61 -8.49 2.65
CA GLY A 614 -32.63 -8.00 3.56
C GLY A 614 -34.00 -7.81 2.87
N LYS A 615 -34.95 -7.32 3.63
CA LYS A 615 -36.31 -7.06 3.18
C LYS A 615 -36.37 -5.76 2.38
N ASP A 616 -36.90 -5.81 1.18
CA ASP A 616 -37.33 -4.62 0.45
C ASP A 616 -38.68 -4.15 1.03
N GLN A 617 -38.66 -3.01 1.71
CA GLN A 617 -39.86 -2.48 2.37
C GLN A 617 -40.93 -1.99 1.40
N LEU A 618 -40.66 -1.93 0.08
CA LEU A 618 -41.64 -1.51 -0.94
C LEU A 618 -42.53 -2.66 -1.40
N ASP A 619 -41.98 -3.89 -1.46
CA ASP A 619 -42.72 -5.06 -1.91
C ASP A 619 -42.73 -6.24 -0.91
N GLY A 620 -42.04 -6.07 0.22
CA GLY A 620 -41.97 -7.06 1.28
C GLY A 620 -41.10 -8.28 1.00
N LYS A 621 -40.41 -8.32 -0.17
CA LYS A 621 -39.58 -9.46 -0.59
C LYS A 621 -38.16 -9.36 -0.06
N SER A 622 -37.56 -10.51 0.23
CA SER A 622 -36.12 -10.59 0.53
C SER A 622 -35.30 -10.55 -0.76
N LYS A 623 -34.31 -9.67 -0.83
CA LYS A 623 -33.42 -9.44 -1.97
C LYS A 623 -32.01 -9.18 -1.50
N LEU A 624 -31.01 -9.19 -2.40
CA LEU A 624 -29.69 -8.68 -2.08
C LEU A 624 -29.71 -7.19 -1.78
N PHE A 625 -28.88 -6.71 -0.87
CA PHE A 625 -28.86 -5.30 -0.49
C PHE A 625 -28.67 -4.35 -1.67
N PRO A 626 -27.75 -4.59 -2.64
CA PRO A 626 -27.65 -3.69 -3.80
C PRO A 626 -28.94 -3.66 -4.65
N GLU A 627 -29.70 -4.76 -4.74
CA GLU A 627 -30.98 -4.79 -5.46
C GLU A 627 -32.03 -3.93 -4.74
N VAL A 628 -32.14 -4.06 -3.42
CA VAL A 628 -33.03 -3.23 -2.59
C VAL A 628 -32.66 -1.76 -2.71
N ALA A 629 -31.38 -1.42 -2.57
CA ALA A 629 -30.90 -0.04 -2.68
C ALA A 629 -31.15 0.57 -4.06
N ARG A 630 -30.97 -0.20 -5.14
CA ARG A 630 -31.30 0.22 -6.50
C ARG A 630 -32.80 0.46 -6.68
N ASN A 631 -33.66 -0.40 -6.09
CA ASN A 631 -35.10 -0.20 -6.13
C ASN A 631 -35.48 1.11 -5.41
N TYR A 632 -34.93 1.39 -4.22
CA TYR A 632 -35.14 2.66 -3.52
C TYR A 632 -34.67 3.85 -4.34
N LYS A 633 -33.44 3.78 -4.88
CA LYS A 633 -32.89 4.85 -5.73
C LYS A 633 -33.76 5.15 -6.93
N SER A 634 -34.28 4.13 -7.62
CA SER A 634 -35.17 4.29 -8.79
C SER A 634 -36.48 5.02 -8.47
N LYS A 635 -36.89 5.01 -7.20
CA LYS A 635 -38.06 5.70 -6.68
C LYS A 635 -37.72 7.02 -5.98
N GLY A 636 -36.47 7.47 -6.00
CA GLY A 636 -36.02 8.67 -5.30
C GLY A 636 -36.04 8.55 -3.77
N ILE A 637 -36.10 7.35 -3.22
CA ILE A 637 -36.17 7.09 -1.78
C ILE A 637 -34.74 7.05 -1.21
N LYS A 638 -34.46 7.95 -0.26
CA LYS A 638 -33.24 7.93 0.56
C LYS A 638 -33.37 6.85 1.62
N TRP A 639 -32.23 6.29 2.06
CA TRP A 639 -32.20 5.21 3.06
C TRP A 639 -31.04 5.36 4.05
N VAL A 640 -31.11 4.63 5.16
CA VAL A 640 -30.15 4.65 6.25
C VAL A 640 -29.64 3.24 6.56
N VAL A 641 -28.37 3.18 7.01
CA VAL A 641 -27.75 1.97 7.59
C VAL A 641 -27.66 2.13 9.09
N ILE A 642 -27.93 1.04 9.82
CA ILE A 642 -27.70 0.94 11.26
C ILE A 642 -26.46 0.06 11.48
N GLY A 643 -25.40 0.66 12.02
CA GLY A 643 -24.12 0.00 12.31
C GLY A 643 -24.03 -0.50 13.76
N ASP A 644 -23.25 -1.55 13.96
CA ASP A 644 -22.87 -2.01 15.30
C ASP A 644 -21.53 -1.37 15.72
N GLU A 645 -20.77 -1.98 16.60
CA GLU A 645 -19.51 -1.46 17.11
C GLU A 645 -18.41 -1.46 16.04
N ASN A 646 -17.56 -0.42 16.04
CA ASN A 646 -16.42 -0.25 15.16
C ASN A 646 -16.77 -0.43 13.66
N TYR A 647 -17.90 0.15 13.23
CA TYR A 647 -18.39 0.04 11.85
C TYR A 647 -17.37 0.60 10.84
N GLY A 648 -17.07 -0.19 9.80
CA GLY A 648 -16.13 0.18 8.75
C GLY A 648 -14.65 -0.11 9.10
N GLU A 649 -14.37 -0.96 10.10
CA GLU A 649 -13.00 -1.41 10.39
C GLU A 649 -12.37 -2.06 9.14
N GLY A 650 -11.05 -1.92 8.99
CA GLY A 650 -10.27 -2.54 7.90
C GLY A 650 -9.54 -1.52 7.06
N SER A 651 -9.23 -1.90 5.81
CA SER A 651 -8.50 -1.06 4.87
C SER A 651 -9.25 0.22 4.51
N SER A 652 -8.51 1.32 4.28
CA SER A 652 -9.09 2.56 3.75
C SER A 652 -9.60 2.32 2.32
N ARG A 653 -10.92 2.08 2.20
CA ARG A 653 -11.60 1.87 0.92
C ARG A 653 -12.63 2.94 0.69
N GLU A 654 -12.34 3.83 -0.25
CA GLU A 654 -13.27 4.86 -0.70
C GLU A 654 -14.58 4.29 -1.24
N HIS A 655 -14.52 3.14 -1.92
CA HIS A 655 -15.70 2.45 -2.44
C HIS A 655 -16.73 2.12 -1.35
N ALA A 656 -16.28 1.73 -0.14
CA ALA A 656 -17.16 1.44 0.98
C ALA A 656 -17.99 2.64 1.47
N ALA A 657 -17.60 3.87 1.10
CA ALA A 657 -18.38 5.09 1.32
C ALA A 657 -19.10 5.55 0.04
N MET A 658 -18.45 5.44 -1.12
CA MET A 658 -19.00 5.89 -2.40
C MET A 658 -20.19 5.04 -2.86
N GLU A 659 -20.14 3.72 -2.70
CA GLU A 659 -21.20 2.80 -3.14
C GLU A 659 -22.53 3.06 -2.41
N PRO A 660 -22.58 3.11 -1.07
CA PRO A 660 -23.80 3.50 -0.36
C PRO A 660 -24.33 4.87 -0.80
N ARG A 661 -23.44 5.86 -0.96
CA ARG A 661 -23.81 7.20 -1.43
C ARG A 661 -24.39 7.16 -2.85
N HIS A 662 -23.73 6.44 -3.75
CA HIS A 662 -24.17 6.26 -5.14
C HIS A 662 -25.56 5.60 -5.22
N LEU A 663 -25.83 4.64 -4.35
CA LEU A 663 -27.10 3.92 -4.30
C LEU A 663 -28.22 4.65 -3.54
N GLY A 664 -27.98 5.87 -3.05
CA GLY A 664 -29.00 6.71 -2.42
C GLY A 664 -29.00 6.68 -0.90
N GLY A 665 -28.01 6.07 -0.27
CA GLY A 665 -27.75 6.15 1.17
C GLY A 665 -27.34 7.56 1.58
N VAL A 666 -27.84 8.04 2.73
CA VAL A 666 -27.54 9.39 3.21
C VAL A 666 -26.97 9.43 4.62
N ALA A 667 -27.15 8.37 5.40
CA ALA A 667 -26.65 8.31 6.76
C ALA A 667 -26.29 6.87 7.18
N VAL A 668 -25.35 6.79 8.10
CA VAL A 668 -25.05 5.60 8.89
C VAL A 668 -25.18 5.98 10.35
N LEU A 669 -26.04 5.31 11.12
CA LEU A 669 -26.19 5.46 12.55
C LEU A 669 -25.60 4.24 13.24
N ALA A 670 -24.48 4.37 13.93
CA ALA A 670 -23.75 3.26 14.50
C ALA A 670 -23.53 3.39 16.01
N ARG A 671 -23.19 2.30 16.68
CA ARG A 671 -22.70 2.33 18.06
C ARG A 671 -21.34 3.03 18.17
N SER A 672 -20.45 2.73 17.22
CA SER A 672 -19.16 3.41 17.02
C SER A 672 -18.63 3.16 15.61
N PHE A 673 -17.67 3.98 15.18
CA PHE A 673 -17.03 3.89 13.86
C PHE A 673 -15.54 3.58 13.98
N ALA A 674 -15.01 2.90 12.97
CA ALA A 674 -13.60 3.00 12.65
C ALA A 674 -13.32 4.41 12.09
N ARG A 675 -12.35 5.12 12.67
CA ARG A 675 -12.09 6.55 12.42
C ARG A 675 -11.92 6.87 10.93
N ILE A 676 -11.09 6.09 10.22
CA ILE A 676 -10.83 6.32 8.78
C ILE A 676 -12.11 6.21 7.97
N HIS A 677 -12.96 5.22 8.26
CA HIS A 677 -14.22 5.04 7.53
C HIS A 677 -15.23 6.15 7.84
N GLU A 678 -15.29 6.61 9.09
CA GLU A 678 -16.09 7.77 9.48
C GLU A 678 -15.70 9.01 8.66
N THR A 679 -14.41 9.28 8.54
CA THR A 679 -13.90 10.38 7.72
C THR A 679 -14.24 10.18 6.24
N ASN A 680 -14.12 8.96 5.69
CA ASN A 680 -14.51 8.67 4.32
C ASN A 680 -15.99 8.89 4.06
N LEU A 681 -16.87 8.53 5.00
CA LEU A 681 -18.31 8.80 4.89
C LEU A 681 -18.59 10.31 4.81
N LYS A 682 -17.95 11.11 5.70
CA LYS A 682 -18.08 12.58 5.68
C LYS A 682 -17.61 13.18 4.36
N LYS A 683 -16.45 12.72 3.85
CA LYS A 683 -15.87 13.16 2.57
C LYS A 683 -16.80 12.92 1.38
N GLN A 684 -17.57 11.84 1.42
CA GLN A 684 -18.55 11.50 0.38
C GLN A 684 -19.94 12.09 0.64
N GLY A 685 -20.10 12.97 1.65
CA GLY A 685 -21.36 13.66 1.96
C GLY A 685 -22.43 12.80 2.61
N LEU A 686 -22.05 11.68 3.25
CA LEU A 686 -22.95 10.95 4.14
C LEU A 686 -22.85 11.50 5.57
N LEU A 687 -23.85 11.19 6.39
CA LEU A 687 -23.90 11.50 7.81
C LEU A 687 -23.49 10.27 8.63
N PRO A 688 -22.23 10.13 9.08
CA PRO A 688 -21.90 9.18 10.14
C PRO A 688 -22.34 9.75 11.49
N LEU A 689 -23.31 9.07 12.10
CA LEU A 689 -23.91 9.43 13.39
C LEU A 689 -23.70 8.32 14.40
N THR A 690 -23.43 8.67 15.65
CA THR A 690 -23.24 7.71 16.74
C THR A 690 -24.39 7.80 17.73
N PHE A 691 -24.99 6.68 18.11
CA PHE A 691 -25.98 6.64 19.17
C PHE A 691 -25.45 7.34 20.42
N ALA A 692 -26.16 8.34 20.96
CA ALA A 692 -25.78 8.97 22.22
C ALA A 692 -25.86 7.97 23.40
N ASN A 693 -26.83 7.06 23.35
CA ASN A 693 -26.92 5.88 24.19
C ASN A 693 -26.77 4.63 23.30
N PRO A 694 -25.69 3.84 23.39
CA PRO A 694 -25.48 2.65 22.57
C PRO A 694 -26.59 1.60 22.67
N ALA A 695 -27.38 1.58 23.75
CA ALA A 695 -28.51 0.66 23.92
C ALA A 695 -29.66 0.97 22.94
N ASP A 696 -29.73 2.20 22.42
CA ASP A 696 -30.78 2.61 21.45
C ASP A 696 -30.68 1.85 20.11
N TYR A 697 -29.53 1.25 19.79
CA TYR A 697 -29.41 0.30 18.71
C TYR A 697 -30.47 -0.81 18.77
N GLY A 698 -30.81 -1.27 20.01
CA GLY A 698 -31.83 -2.30 20.23
C GLY A 698 -33.25 -1.86 19.85
N LYS A 699 -33.54 -0.55 19.84
CA LYS A 699 -34.86 -0.02 19.50
C LYS A 699 -35.19 -0.10 18.02
N VAL A 700 -34.18 -0.10 17.14
CA VAL A 700 -34.40 -0.07 15.68
C VAL A 700 -34.96 -1.40 15.20
N GLN A 701 -36.10 -1.35 14.52
CA GLN A 701 -36.83 -2.48 13.93
C GLN A 701 -36.68 -2.53 12.39
N GLU A 702 -36.96 -3.68 11.79
CA GLU A 702 -36.76 -3.88 10.33
C GLU A 702 -37.63 -2.96 9.49
N ASP A 703 -38.88 -2.75 9.90
CA ASP A 703 -39.86 -1.97 9.17
C ASP A 703 -39.90 -0.47 9.58
N ASP A 704 -38.94 -0.02 10.36
CA ASP A 704 -38.90 1.37 10.82
C ASP A 704 -38.72 2.35 9.67
N ARG A 705 -39.32 3.53 9.84
CA ARG A 705 -39.04 4.72 9.06
C ARG A 705 -38.25 5.70 9.91
N VAL A 706 -37.11 6.10 9.41
CA VAL A 706 -36.15 6.92 10.14
C VAL A 706 -36.21 8.36 9.65
N ALA A 707 -36.26 9.31 10.58
CA ALA A 707 -36.06 10.73 10.29
C ALA A 707 -34.84 11.26 11.06
N ILE A 708 -34.06 12.14 10.42
CA ILE A 708 -32.94 12.87 11.03
C ILE A 708 -33.29 14.35 10.99
N LEU A 709 -33.47 14.93 12.16
CA LEU A 709 -34.00 16.27 12.34
C LEU A 709 -32.95 17.26 12.83
N GLY A 710 -33.09 18.53 12.44
CA GLY A 710 -32.22 19.62 12.88
C GLY A 710 -30.95 19.79 12.00
N LEU A 711 -30.93 19.27 10.79
CA LEU A 711 -29.79 19.35 9.90
C LEU A 711 -29.42 20.79 9.52
N ALA A 712 -30.38 21.67 9.36
CA ALA A 712 -30.12 23.07 9.05
C ALA A 712 -29.36 23.81 10.16
N GLN A 713 -29.52 23.36 11.43
CA GLN A 713 -28.86 23.92 12.61
C GLN A 713 -27.68 23.05 13.08
N MET A 714 -27.20 22.14 12.24
CA MET A 714 -26.04 21.28 12.56
C MET A 714 -24.80 22.13 12.85
N ALA A 715 -24.15 21.88 13.98
CA ALA A 715 -22.96 22.57 14.45
C ALA A 715 -22.04 21.60 15.20
N PRO A 716 -20.72 21.83 15.24
CA PRO A 716 -19.79 20.98 15.96
C PRO A 716 -20.23 20.71 17.42
N GLY A 717 -20.21 19.44 17.81
CA GLY A 717 -20.58 19.00 19.16
C GLY A 717 -22.07 19.04 19.48
N LYS A 718 -22.95 19.51 18.58
CA LYS A 718 -24.39 19.59 18.81
C LYS A 718 -25.09 18.29 18.34
N PRO A 719 -25.71 17.50 19.23
CA PRO A 719 -26.41 16.28 18.81
C PRO A 719 -27.58 16.57 17.87
N LEU A 720 -27.89 15.61 17.01
CA LEU A 720 -29.07 15.59 16.16
C LEU A 720 -30.16 14.70 16.77
N THR A 721 -31.40 15.00 16.48
CA THR A 721 -32.54 14.15 16.89
C THR A 721 -32.83 13.14 15.77
N VAL A 722 -32.88 11.86 16.12
CA VAL A 722 -33.33 10.79 15.23
C VAL A 722 -34.68 10.28 15.73
N GLU A 723 -35.66 10.24 14.85
CA GLU A 723 -36.98 9.69 15.12
C GLU A 723 -37.14 8.35 14.40
N LEU A 724 -37.47 7.31 15.16
CA LEU A 724 -37.78 5.96 14.69
C LEU A 724 -39.28 5.78 14.71
N LYS A 725 -39.90 5.72 13.54
CA LYS A 725 -41.33 5.45 13.38
C LYS A 725 -41.55 3.94 13.18
N HIS A 726 -42.14 3.30 14.16
CA HIS A 726 -42.43 1.87 14.12
C HIS A 726 -43.71 1.56 13.35
N ARG A 727 -43.82 0.32 12.87
CA ARG A 727 -44.97 -0.17 12.13
C ARG A 727 -46.28 -0.10 12.94
N ASP A 728 -46.23 -0.18 14.26
CA ASP A 728 -47.38 -0.09 15.15
C ASP A 728 -47.86 1.34 15.39
N GLY A 729 -47.25 2.34 14.72
CA GLY A 729 -47.55 3.75 14.81
C GLY A 729 -46.88 4.49 15.97
N LYS A 730 -46.14 3.79 16.84
CA LYS A 730 -45.31 4.43 17.87
C LYS A 730 -44.07 5.07 17.26
N ALA A 731 -43.51 6.04 17.95
CA ALA A 731 -42.26 6.66 17.59
C ALA A 731 -41.33 6.80 18.78
N ASP A 732 -40.08 6.36 18.59
CA ASP A 732 -38.98 6.62 19.52
C ASP A 732 -38.16 7.81 19.04
N ARG A 733 -37.90 8.78 19.93
CA ARG A 733 -36.96 9.87 19.68
C ARG A 733 -35.68 9.62 20.46
N ILE A 734 -34.58 9.51 19.72
CA ILE A 734 -33.25 9.27 20.27
C ILE A 734 -32.30 10.39 19.86
N GLN A 735 -31.21 10.56 20.60
CA GLN A 735 -30.15 11.51 20.29
C GLN A 735 -28.99 10.81 19.59
N ALA A 736 -28.48 11.42 18.55
CA ALA A 736 -27.30 10.97 17.83
C ALA A 736 -26.20 12.03 17.88
N LYS A 737 -25.00 11.62 18.24
CA LYS A 737 -23.78 12.45 18.22
C LYS A 737 -23.12 12.39 16.85
N HIS A 738 -22.30 13.38 16.56
CA HIS A 738 -21.41 13.40 15.40
C HIS A 738 -20.09 14.10 15.72
N THR A 739 -19.09 13.85 14.91
CA THR A 739 -17.74 14.41 15.06
C THR A 739 -17.39 15.40 13.94
N PHE A 740 -18.39 15.97 13.26
CA PHE A 740 -18.17 16.96 12.22
C PHE A 740 -17.55 18.25 12.78
N SER A 741 -16.44 18.69 12.18
CA SER A 741 -15.94 20.06 12.31
C SER A 741 -16.81 21.03 11.49
N ALA A 742 -16.57 22.35 11.64
CA ALA A 742 -17.28 23.37 10.86
C ALA A 742 -17.05 23.17 9.35
N ASP A 743 -15.79 22.90 8.93
CA ASP A 743 -15.45 22.67 7.52
C ASP A 743 -16.07 21.38 6.97
N GLN A 744 -16.13 20.34 7.78
CA GLN A 744 -16.75 19.07 7.38
C GLN A 744 -18.27 19.18 7.23
N ILE A 745 -18.94 20.09 7.96
CA ILE A 745 -20.36 20.42 7.75
C ILE A 745 -20.57 21.05 6.36
N GLU A 746 -19.63 21.87 5.91
CA GLU A 746 -19.69 22.43 4.54
C GLU A 746 -19.48 21.35 3.49
N TRP A 747 -18.64 20.31 3.75
CA TRP A 747 -18.56 19.13 2.84
C TRP A 747 -19.93 18.46 2.68
N PHE A 748 -20.62 18.23 3.78
CA PHE A 748 -21.97 17.64 3.76
C PHE A 748 -22.94 18.51 2.97
N ARG A 749 -22.95 19.83 3.20
CA ARG A 749 -23.82 20.78 2.47
C ARG A 749 -23.53 20.80 0.98
N ALA A 750 -22.27 20.77 0.60
CA ALA A 750 -21.83 20.73 -0.81
C ALA A 750 -22.11 19.38 -1.49
N GLY A 751 -22.41 18.32 -0.73
CA GLY A 751 -22.63 16.94 -1.21
C GLY A 751 -21.39 16.06 -1.20
N SER A 752 -20.20 16.63 -1.10
CA SER A 752 -18.92 15.97 -0.83
C SER A 752 -17.80 17.00 -0.59
N ALA A 753 -16.68 16.57 0.00
CA ALA A 753 -15.48 17.41 0.15
C ALA A 753 -14.97 17.91 -1.22
N LEU A 754 -14.94 17.03 -2.21
CA LEU A 754 -14.47 17.38 -3.56
C LEU A 754 -15.40 18.35 -4.28
N ASN A 755 -16.72 18.30 -4.02
CA ASN A 755 -17.66 19.26 -4.54
C ASN A 755 -17.41 20.67 -3.98
N LEU A 756 -17.11 20.77 -2.67
CA LEU A 756 -16.78 22.06 -2.05
C LEU A 756 -15.56 22.69 -2.72
N LEU A 757 -14.51 21.92 -2.96
CA LEU A 757 -13.33 22.40 -3.69
C LEU A 757 -13.68 22.89 -5.11
N ARG A 758 -14.60 22.22 -5.79
CA ARG A 758 -15.05 22.63 -7.11
C ARG A 758 -15.80 23.97 -7.08
N GLN A 759 -16.54 24.25 -6.00
CA GLN A 759 -17.32 25.51 -5.85
C GLN A 759 -16.43 26.70 -5.46
N GLN A 760 -15.27 26.47 -4.86
CA GLN A 760 -14.33 27.50 -4.43
C GLN A 760 -13.41 28.03 -5.56
N LYS A 761 -13.68 27.65 -6.82
CA LYS A 761 -12.97 28.12 -8.02
C LYS A 761 -13.38 29.51 -8.47
#